data_a599c12a7fe943211394a9f97359ed94
#
_entry.id   a599c12a7fe943211394a9f97359ed94
#
_cell.length_a   1.000
_cell.length_b   1.000
_cell.length_c   1.000
_cell.angle_alpha   90.00
_cell.angle_beta   90.00
_cell.angle_gamma   90.00
#
_symmetry.space_group_name_H-M   'P 1'
#
loop_
_entity.id
_entity.type
_entity.pdbx_description
1 polymer ?
#
loop_
_entity_poly.entity_id
_entity_poly.type
_entity_poly.pdbx_seq_one_letter_code
_entity_poly.pdbx_strand_id
1 'polypeptide(L)'
;MGTIIRRNERSWAIVIISEIKVMLNGLGVKIKSAGGESTLSVNKKSMFPDVLLYEDEAQTKILQGWELKMPDVLITDEALIADATRKAKALGLNSFVIWNFTYGKLYIQNKQGFFEEAKVWDGTSHIKSREDVTTYKAEWLPIIKEIVMTVNEYLVNGRIVTSSIVNTISDGLMTELIQRNKELVAENIMIESSKNMQMERRLKVWWNAFHEEYDKDENNMYSAYAKSVLLNWTNRVMFANAIKKYHNCAYAIKDIDYTTSPNDGNNIIEHIVEQGDFYNVFKPLEFNEVIPEDTWIDIVDYNQFLIENNIEKIEQGVLQDILEKTVNTAKREIRGQYATPYRLADILCQITVQDWNKDCADLCAGTGTIAKAIINNKAQRIHRADKAFMTTWMSDKYAYPLQIANIAVTDIHALNIPINMFTTDIFEVETGDKIKIKNPIDGSDIEEIIPQFGTIVSNLPFVEYNKVADDEQEYIAQWREKITNSTGIKFTRKTDLYNYIPFKLYELLEKNGKLGIIISNSWLGTDIGKNFFEALQYYYIIESVLISNCKRWFNNADVIGTILILRKKEISIPDKTKRISFWLTNKDINTIEEEDKETLINSIVLHQVIDESVATMKEYSLSDIDNIMQYGISLNALFHNISWIKEIQEYIEPITKELSMIRGERTGQNKVFYINGETSIADKFLYPMLKSSRNIKKYSASPNMKAFCCNKTIEQLKEDGEEGTLKWIRKFSNDKYEPLAKSINYSPWYQMPSINRADLVTSENPDKRLFIAELNESVIVDQRLIAMKYKDSVANKELVFALLNSIYGMFAIEANGFGRGQGVLDISKTGFQKICMINPELISKEDAAEIIALFSKIKNRNVMEIEDELMNADRQAFDKKVLQSIGHEELYDCIKESLLSMQHTRHCVK
;
A
#
# COMPACT_ATOMS: atom_id res chain seq x y z
N MET A 1 -39.35 -56.51 -4.70
CA MET A 1 -39.08 -55.29 -5.50
C MET A 1 -38.09 -54.48 -4.69
N GLY A 2 -36.84 -54.50 -5.11
CA GLY A 2 -35.79 -53.69 -4.46
C GLY A 2 -36.04 -52.23 -4.72
N THR A 3 -36.05 -51.42 -3.69
CA THR A 3 -36.13 -49.97 -3.76
C THR A 3 -34.95 -49.48 -4.58
N ILE A 4 -35.16 -48.94 -5.78
CA ILE A 4 -34.15 -48.32 -6.60
C ILE A 4 -33.81 -47.03 -5.89
N ILE A 5 -32.63 -46.97 -5.21
CA ILE A 5 -32.08 -45.77 -4.65
C ILE A 5 -31.71 -44.86 -5.81
N ARG A 6 -32.49 -43.80 -6.04
CA ARG A 6 -32.17 -42.77 -7.06
C ARG A 6 -30.94 -41.97 -6.55
N ARG A 7 -29.78 -42.28 -7.15
CA ARG A 7 -28.56 -41.53 -6.88
C ARG A 7 -28.66 -40.11 -7.49
N ASN A 8 -28.32 -39.11 -6.71
CA ASN A 8 -28.21 -37.72 -7.16
C ASN A 8 -26.77 -37.42 -7.63
N GLU A 9 -26.51 -36.22 -8.12
CA GLU A 9 -25.20 -35.75 -8.59
C GLU A 9 -24.10 -36.04 -7.56
N ARG A 10 -24.32 -35.75 -6.28
CA ARG A 10 -23.36 -35.98 -5.21
C ARG A 10 -23.05 -37.45 -4.95
N SER A 11 -24.04 -38.26 -4.95
CA SER A 11 -23.82 -39.73 -4.83
C SER A 11 -22.92 -40.25 -5.95
N TRP A 12 -23.02 -39.66 -7.13
CA TRP A 12 -22.14 -39.97 -8.25
C TRP A 12 -20.76 -39.35 -8.12
N ALA A 13 -20.63 -38.12 -7.55
CA ALA A 13 -19.33 -37.51 -7.26
C ALA A 13 -18.48 -38.41 -6.35
N ILE A 14 -19.07 -38.95 -5.28
CA ILE A 14 -18.38 -39.90 -4.40
C ILE A 14 -17.91 -41.15 -5.13
N VAL A 15 -18.74 -41.70 -6.01
CA VAL A 15 -18.36 -42.85 -6.82
C VAL A 15 -17.22 -42.50 -7.77
N ILE A 16 -17.29 -41.35 -8.45
CA ILE A 16 -16.27 -40.88 -9.39
C ILE A 16 -14.95 -40.66 -8.69
N ILE A 17 -14.95 -39.99 -7.54
CA ILE A 17 -13.76 -39.76 -6.69
C ILE A 17 -13.11 -41.09 -6.32
N SER A 18 -13.91 -42.06 -5.88
CA SER A 18 -13.43 -43.41 -5.57
C SER A 18 -12.81 -44.12 -6.77
N GLU A 19 -13.46 -44.05 -7.93
CA GLU A 19 -12.94 -44.67 -9.17
C GLU A 19 -11.64 -43.99 -9.65
N ILE A 20 -11.57 -42.64 -9.57
CA ILE A 20 -10.34 -41.89 -9.88
C ILE A 20 -9.20 -42.33 -8.97
N LYS A 21 -9.42 -42.41 -7.64
CA LYS A 21 -8.39 -42.87 -6.68
C LYS A 21 -7.87 -44.28 -7.04
N VAL A 22 -8.74 -45.17 -7.41
CA VAL A 22 -8.35 -46.53 -7.83
C VAL A 22 -7.52 -46.49 -9.11
N MET A 23 -7.93 -45.65 -10.08
CA MET A 23 -7.21 -45.48 -11.35
C MET A 23 -5.81 -44.92 -11.17
N LEU A 24 -5.66 -43.91 -10.29
CA LEU A 24 -4.39 -43.22 -10.05
C LEU A 24 -3.30 -44.19 -9.56
N ASN A 25 -3.65 -45.21 -8.76
CA ASN A 25 -2.70 -46.24 -8.29
C ASN A 25 -2.03 -47.04 -9.39
N GLY A 26 -2.64 -47.09 -10.59
CA GLY A 26 -2.12 -47.83 -11.74
C GLY A 26 -1.60 -46.95 -12.88
N LEU A 27 -1.75 -45.64 -12.78
CA LEU A 27 -1.37 -44.69 -13.80
C LEU A 27 -0.09 -43.95 -13.37
N GLY A 28 0.94 -43.93 -14.21
CA GLY A 28 2.18 -43.18 -13.98
C GLY A 28 2.01 -41.67 -14.22
N VAL A 29 1.03 -41.05 -13.52
CA VAL A 29 0.66 -39.65 -13.70
C VAL A 29 1.14 -38.77 -12.53
N LYS A 30 1.25 -37.46 -12.74
CA LYS A 30 1.55 -36.49 -11.69
C LYS A 30 0.38 -36.23 -10.74
N ILE A 31 -0.85 -36.51 -11.17
CA ILE A 31 -2.04 -36.45 -10.32
C ILE A 31 -1.94 -37.57 -9.29
N LYS A 32 -2.01 -37.22 -7.99
CA LYS A 32 -1.81 -38.19 -6.90
C LYS A 32 -3.05 -38.48 -6.06
N SER A 33 -4.00 -37.53 -6.00
CA SER A 33 -5.21 -37.69 -5.22
C SER A 33 -6.42 -37.05 -5.89
N ALA A 34 -7.60 -37.47 -5.45
CA ALA A 34 -8.88 -36.85 -5.78
C ALA A 34 -9.70 -36.68 -4.51
N GLY A 35 -10.48 -35.63 -4.42
CA GLY A 35 -11.41 -35.33 -3.34
C GLY A 35 -12.62 -34.60 -3.93
N GLY A 36 -13.42 -33.99 -3.11
CA GLY A 36 -14.56 -33.19 -3.55
C GLY A 36 -15.59 -33.05 -2.45
N GLU A 37 -16.69 -32.40 -2.74
CA GLU A 37 -17.75 -32.11 -1.80
C GLU A 37 -18.44 -33.39 -1.31
N SER A 38 -18.32 -33.65 -0.01
CA SER A 38 -19.00 -34.82 0.63
C SER A 38 -20.35 -34.46 1.26
N THR A 39 -20.87 -33.25 1.06
CA THR A 39 -21.92 -32.62 1.88
C THR A 39 -23.37 -32.83 1.41
N LEU A 40 -24.29 -32.75 2.40
CA LEU A 40 -25.71 -33.12 2.26
C LEU A 40 -26.68 -31.94 1.97
N SER A 41 -26.24 -30.77 1.53
CA SER A 41 -27.14 -29.63 1.32
C SER A 41 -28.10 -29.86 0.13
N VAL A 42 -29.38 -29.75 0.37
CA VAL A 42 -30.40 -30.28 -0.54
C VAL A 42 -30.91 -29.28 -1.58
N ASN A 43 -30.60 -28.01 -1.53
CA ASN A 43 -31.23 -27.02 -2.45
C ASN A 43 -30.39 -25.82 -2.85
N LYS A 44 -29.05 -25.82 -2.73
CA LYS A 44 -28.25 -24.61 -2.97
C LYS A 44 -27.04 -24.85 -3.89
N LYS A 45 -26.60 -23.81 -4.60
CA LYS A 45 -25.33 -23.78 -5.35
C LYS A 45 -24.17 -23.84 -4.38
N SER A 46 -23.41 -24.91 -4.39
CA SER A 46 -22.19 -25.10 -3.61
C SER A 46 -21.12 -24.06 -3.92
N MET A 47 -20.26 -23.75 -2.94
CA MET A 47 -19.04 -22.94 -3.15
C MET A 47 -17.94 -23.73 -3.86
N PHE A 48 -17.98 -25.08 -3.81
CA PHE A 48 -16.92 -25.95 -4.29
C PHE A 48 -17.35 -26.77 -5.50
N PRO A 49 -16.38 -27.19 -6.35
CA PRO A 49 -16.62 -28.19 -7.38
C PRO A 49 -16.98 -29.54 -6.78
N ASP A 50 -17.75 -30.33 -7.52
CA ASP A 50 -18.16 -31.67 -7.11
C ASP A 50 -16.98 -32.64 -6.98
N VAL A 51 -15.91 -32.48 -7.79
CA VAL A 51 -14.66 -33.26 -7.74
C VAL A 51 -13.46 -32.32 -7.79
N LEU A 52 -12.46 -32.60 -6.96
CA LEU A 52 -11.15 -31.92 -6.98
C LEU A 52 -10.03 -32.91 -7.27
N LEU A 53 -9.09 -32.56 -8.11
CA LEU A 53 -7.85 -33.27 -8.37
C LEU A 53 -6.66 -32.58 -7.74
N TYR A 54 -5.73 -33.37 -7.21
CA TYR A 54 -4.54 -32.86 -6.52
C TYR A 54 -3.25 -33.43 -7.12
N GLU A 55 -2.19 -32.62 -7.13
CA GLU A 55 -0.86 -33.05 -7.60
C GLU A 55 -0.11 -33.87 -6.54
N ASP A 56 -0.53 -33.80 -5.27
CA ASP A 56 0.11 -34.46 -4.13
C ASP A 56 -0.88 -35.31 -3.31
N GLU A 57 -0.34 -36.29 -2.57
CA GLU A 57 -1.16 -37.14 -1.69
C GLU A 57 -1.65 -36.39 -0.44
N ALA A 58 -0.92 -35.38 0.00
CA ALA A 58 -1.27 -34.54 1.14
C ALA A 58 -2.40 -33.55 0.83
N GLN A 59 -2.81 -33.44 -0.44
CA GLN A 59 -3.85 -32.52 -0.93
C GLN A 59 -3.55 -31.04 -0.70
N THR A 60 -2.27 -30.67 -0.74
CA THR A 60 -1.81 -29.27 -0.56
C THR A 60 -1.73 -28.49 -1.88
N LYS A 61 -1.79 -29.20 -3.02
CA LYS A 61 -1.72 -28.62 -4.36
C LYS A 61 -2.94 -29.01 -5.18
N ILE A 62 -3.90 -28.10 -5.24
CA ILE A 62 -5.14 -28.28 -6.01
C ILE A 62 -4.83 -28.06 -7.49
N LEU A 63 -5.22 -29.00 -8.31
CA LEU A 63 -4.95 -29.00 -9.74
C LEU A 63 -6.15 -28.56 -10.57
N GLN A 64 -7.33 -29.12 -10.29
CA GLN A 64 -8.51 -28.92 -11.13
C GLN A 64 -9.80 -29.22 -10.37
N GLY A 65 -10.87 -28.47 -10.68
CA GLY A 65 -12.23 -28.75 -10.24
C GLY A 65 -13.12 -29.27 -11.36
N TRP A 66 -14.04 -30.20 -11.04
CA TRP A 66 -15.04 -30.71 -11.97
C TRP A 66 -16.44 -30.40 -11.44
N GLU A 67 -17.31 -29.91 -12.34
CA GLU A 67 -18.75 -29.80 -12.12
C GLU A 67 -19.44 -31.00 -12.77
N LEU A 68 -20.18 -31.76 -11.96
CA LEU A 68 -20.93 -32.89 -12.39
C LEU A 68 -22.40 -32.51 -12.53
N LYS A 69 -23.01 -32.96 -13.60
CA LYS A 69 -24.44 -32.84 -13.81
C LYS A 69 -25.02 -34.17 -14.29
N MET A 70 -26.30 -34.32 -14.09
CA MET A 70 -27.00 -35.50 -14.62
C MET A 70 -27.24 -35.33 -16.14
N PRO A 71 -27.46 -36.41 -16.92
CA PRO A 71 -27.61 -36.36 -18.38
C PRO A 71 -28.75 -35.42 -18.86
N ASP A 72 -29.72 -35.16 -18.03
CA ASP A 72 -30.87 -34.29 -18.30
C ASP A 72 -30.50 -32.78 -18.22
N VAL A 73 -29.28 -32.42 -17.81
CA VAL A 73 -28.79 -31.05 -17.74
C VAL A 73 -27.82 -30.76 -18.90
N LEU A 74 -28.03 -29.64 -19.59
CA LEU A 74 -27.17 -29.22 -20.70
C LEU A 74 -25.89 -28.58 -20.15
N ILE A 75 -24.71 -29.11 -20.52
CA ILE A 75 -23.41 -28.61 -20.13
C ILE A 75 -22.99 -27.34 -20.90
N THR A 76 -23.82 -26.84 -21.79
CA THR A 76 -23.65 -25.62 -22.55
C THR A 76 -24.44 -24.45 -21.92
N ASP A 77 -25.11 -24.69 -20.82
CA ASP A 77 -25.83 -23.62 -20.07
C ASP A 77 -24.86 -22.58 -19.59
N GLU A 78 -25.09 -21.32 -19.95
CA GLU A 78 -24.22 -20.18 -19.58
C GLU A 78 -24.15 -19.98 -18.07
N ALA A 79 -25.24 -20.20 -17.33
CA ALA A 79 -25.25 -20.07 -15.88
C ALA A 79 -24.40 -21.16 -15.21
N LEU A 80 -24.39 -22.38 -15.76
CA LEU A 80 -23.54 -23.48 -15.29
C LEU A 80 -22.07 -23.19 -15.54
N ILE A 81 -21.72 -22.69 -16.73
CA ILE A 81 -20.35 -22.33 -17.10
C ILE A 81 -19.86 -21.15 -16.22
N ALA A 82 -20.72 -20.16 -15.97
CA ALA A 82 -20.40 -19.04 -15.09
C ALA A 82 -20.15 -19.49 -13.65
N ASP A 83 -20.96 -20.43 -13.12
CA ASP A 83 -20.77 -20.99 -11.78
C ASP A 83 -19.46 -21.79 -11.67
N ALA A 84 -19.17 -22.66 -12.63
CA ALA A 84 -17.91 -23.40 -12.70
C ALA A 84 -16.69 -22.46 -12.80
N THR A 85 -16.81 -21.41 -13.60
CA THR A 85 -15.79 -20.38 -13.73
C THR A 85 -15.53 -19.67 -12.40
N ARG A 86 -16.59 -19.29 -11.69
CA ARG A 86 -16.52 -18.64 -10.38
C ARG A 86 -15.79 -19.52 -9.36
N LYS A 87 -16.19 -20.80 -9.26
CA LYS A 87 -15.56 -21.78 -8.37
C LYS A 87 -14.09 -22.02 -8.70
N ALA A 88 -13.74 -22.14 -9.98
CA ALA A 88 -12.35 -22.29 -10.41
C ALA A 88 -11.50 -21.05 -10.01
N LYS A 89 -12.03 -19.86 -10.20
CA LYS A 89 -11.37 -18.60 -9.77
C LYS A 89 -11.18 -18.54 -8.26
N ALA A 90 -12.22 -18.89 -7.49
CA ALA A 90 -12.15 -18.92 -6.03
C ALA A 90 -11.06 -19.87 -5.51
N LEU A 91 -10.84 -20.98 -6.20
CA LEU A 91 -9.77 -21.94 -5.88
C LEU A 91 -8.41 -21.57 -6.51
N GLY A 92 -8.31 -20.47 -7.22
CA GLY A 92 -7.08 -20.07 -7.92
C GLY A 92 -6.69 -20.99 -9.08
N LEU A 93 -7.67 -21.69 -9.68
CA LEU A 93 -7.44 -22.65 -10.76
C LEU A 93 -7.51 -21.98 -12.13
N ASN A 94 -6.66 -22.40 -13.03
CA ASN A 94 -6.68 -21.95 -14.42
C ASN A 94 -7.43 -22.92 -15.37
N SER A 95 -8.07 -23.96 -14.82
CA SER A 95 -8.86 -24.93 -15.61
C SER A 95 -9.98 -25.58 -14.80
N PHE A 96 -11.02 -26.00 -15.47
CA PHE A 96 -12.10 -26.83 -14.88
C PHE A 96 -12.72 -27.74 -15.94
N VAL A 97 -13.41 -28.80 -15.50
CA VAL A 97 -14.19 -29.71 -16.33
C VAL A 97 -15.66 -29.60 -15.96
N ILE A 98 -16.54 -29.60 -16.96
CA ILE A 98 -17.97 -29.86 -16.79
C ILE A 98 -18.29 -31.16 -17.44
N TRP A 99 -18.94 -32.08 -16.72
CA TRP A 99 -19.29 -33.40 -17.23
C TRP A 99 -20.67 -33.83 -16.74
N ASN A 100 -21.48 -34.34 -17.68
CA ASN A 100 -22.85 -34.82 -17.38
C ASN A 100 -23.08 -36.29 -17.81
N PHE A 101 -22.05 -37.11 -17.89
CA PHE A 101 -22.04 -38.47 -18.36
C PHE A 101 -22.36 -38.62 -19.86
N THR A 102 -23.02 -37.67 -20.49
CA THR A 102 -23.28 -37.63 -21.94
C THR A 102 -22.15 -36.96 -22.68
N TYR A 103 -21.72 -35.82 -22.17
CA TYR A 103 -20.65 -35.00 -22.71
C TYR A 103 -19.73 -34.49 -21.58
N GLY A 104 -18.46 -34.28 -21.94
CA GLY A 104 -17.48 -33.63 -21.09
C GLY A 104 -16.83 -32.46 -21.81
N LYS A 105 -16.55 -31.39 -21.11
CA LYS A 105 -15.85 -30.23 -21.63
C LYS A 105 -14.78 -29.77 -20.67
N LEU A 106 -13.57 -29.54 -21.18
CA LEU A 106 -12.46 -28.91 -20.46
C LEU A 106 -12.37 -27.47 -20.87
N TYR A 107 -12.30 -26.58 -19.88
CA TYR A 107 -12.06 -25.16 -20.03
C TYR A 107 -10.71 -24.81 -19.46
N ILE A 108 -9.95 -23.97 -20.17
CA ILE A 108 -8.64 -23.46 -19.72
C ILE A 108 -8.61 -21.96 -19.90
N GLN A 109 -8.00 -21.28 -18.93
CA GLN A 109 -7.85 -19.83 -18.94
C GLN A 109 -6.83 -19.39 -20.00
N ASN A 110 -7.21 -18.44 -20.85
CA ASN A 110 -6.32 -17.83 -21.83
C ASN A 110 -5.46 -16.72 -21.18
N LYS A 111 -4.53 -16.14 -21.96
CA LYS A 111 -3.64 -15.06 -21.49
C LYS A 111 -4.35 -13.78 -21.02
N GLN A 112 -5.62 -13.61 -21.38
CA GLN A 112 -6.44 -12.45 -21.02
C GLN A 112 -7.30 -12.71 -19.76
N GLY A 113 -7.21 -13.92 -19.18
CA GLY A 113 -7.95 -14.29 -17.96
C GLY A 113 -9.34 -14.88 -18.22
N PHE A 114 -9.72 -15.13 -19.48
CA PHE A 114 -11.01 -15.76 -19.84
C PHE A 114 -10.85 -17.27 -20.02
N PHE A 115 -11.86 -18.03 -19.57
CA PHE A 115 -11.89 -19.48 -19.76
C PHE A 115 -12.46 -19.80 -21.14
N GLU A 116 -11.74 -20.61 -21.88
CA GLU A 116 -12.10 -21.06 -23.22
C GLU A 116 -12.16 -22.59 -23.29
N GLU A 117 -13.05 -23.14 -24.12
CA GLU A 117 -13.19 -24.57 -24.36
C GLU A 117 -11.90 -25.09 -25.00
N ALA A 118 -11.24 -26.05 -24.35
CA ALA A 118 -9.96 -26.63 -24.80
C ALA A 118 -10.12 -28.05 -25.37
N LYS A 119 -11.07 -28.82 -24.86
CA LYS A 119 -11.36 -30.20 -25.33
C LYS A 119 -12.78 -30.59 -25.00
N VAL A 120 -13.36 -31.46 -25.86
CA VAL A 120 -14.69 -32.04 -25.69
C VAL A 120 -14.56 -33.59 -25.76
N TRP A 121 -15.36 -34.27 -24.94
CA TRP A 121 -15.56 -35.71 -24.95
C TRP A 121 -17.04 -36.00 -25.22
N ASP A 122 -17.34 -36.75 -26.25
CA ASP A 122 -18.69 -37.07 -26.72
C ASP A 122 -18.94 -38.56 -26.91
N GLY A 123 -17.97 -39.40 -26.54
CA GLY A 123 -18.00 -40.85 -26.71
C GLY A 123 -19.18 -41.59 -26.03
N THR A 124 -19.85 -40.90 -25.09
CA THR A 124 -21.01 -41.40 -24.35
C THR A 124 -22.31 -40.64 -24.66
N SER A 125 -22.42 -40.06 -25.83
CA SER A 125 -23.57 -39.26 -26.30
C SER A 125 -24.91 -39.97 -26.31
N HIS A 126 -24.93 -41.28 -26.22
CA HIS A 126 -26.12 -42.13 -26.13
C HIS A 126 -26.69 -42.20 -24.69
N ILE A 127 -25.92 -41.86 -23.66
CA ILE A 127 -26.40 -41.79 -22.27
C ILE A 127 -27.24 -40.52 -22.11
N LYS A 128 -28.56 -40.66 -21.93
CA LYS A 128 -29.48 -39.52 -21.91
C LYS A 128 -30.35 -39.44 -20.67
N SER A 129 -30.39 -40.52 -19.87
CA SER A 129 -31.21 -40.58 -18.65
C SER A 129 -30.37 -40.93 -17.43
N ARG A 130 -30.93 -40.64 -16.26
CA ARG A 130 -30.29 -40.99 -14.98
C ARG A 130 -30.13 -42.48 -14.78
N GLU A 131 -30.99 -43.30 -15.39
CA GLU A 131 -30.94 -44.74 -15.32
C GLU A 131 -29.80 -45.28 -16.18
N ASP A 132 -29.56 -44.66 -17.34
CA ASP A 132 -28.44 -44.98 -18.21
C ASP A 132 -27.07 -44.86 -17.53
N VAL A 133 -26.91 -43.89 -16.62
CA VAL A 133 -25.64 -43.69 -15.88
C VAL A 133 -25.22 -44.94 -15.11
N THR A 134 -26.18 -45.65 -14.53
CA THR A 134 -25.89 -46.91 -13.83
C THR A 134 -25.65 -48.04 -14.84
N THR A 135 -26.46 -48.10 -15.87
CA THR A 135 -26.44 -49.18 -16.88
C THR A 135 -25.13 -49.16 -17.68
N TYR A 136 -24.69 -48.01 -18.12
CA TYR A 136 -23.51 -47.81 -18.98
C TYR A 136 -22.23 -47.43 -18.23
N LYS A 137 -22.11 -47.86 -16.95
CA LYS A 137 -20.92 -47.55 -16.15
C LYS A 137 -19.61 -47.99 -16.81
N ALA A 138 -19.61 -49.16 -17.46
CA ALA A 138 -18.43 -49.67 -18.16
C ALA A 138 -18.01 -48.82 -19.39
N GLU A 139 -18.89 -47.97 -19.90
CA GLU A 139 -18.64 -47.13 -21.08
C GLU A 139 -18.18 -45.72 -20.69
N TRP A 140 -18.74 -45.13 -19.65
CA TRP A 140 -18.28 -43.82 -19.21
C TRP A 140 -17.04 -43.87 -18.32
N LEU A 141 -16.70 -44.96 -17.69
CA LEU A 141 -15.50 -45.07 -16.87
C LEU A 141 -14.19 -44.87 -17.65
N PRO A 142 -14.02 -45.39 -18.90
CA PRO A 142 -12.90 -45.07 -19.76
C PRO A 142 -12.80 -43.57 -20.09
N ILE A 143 -13.91 -42.84 -20.19
CA ILE A 143 -13.93 -41.40 -20.46
C ILE A 143 -13.31 -40.66 -19.28
N ILE A 144 -13.61 -41.01 -18.02
CA ILE A 144 -12.94 -40.44 -16.85
C ILE A 144 -11.43 -40.63 -16.95
N LYS A 145 -10.98 -41.82 -17.31
CA LYS A 145 -9.56 -42.13 -17.50
C LYS A 145 -8.95 -41.23 -18.57
N GLU A 146 -9.64 -41.03 -19.68
CA GLU A 146 -9.18 -40.13 -20.74
C GLU A 146 -9.11 -38.67 -20.29
N ILE A 147 -10.09 -38.19 -19.52
CA ILE A 147 -10.08 -36.86 -18.92
C ILE A 147 -8.86 -36.70 -18.00
N VAL A 148 -8.64 -37.64 -17.08
CA VAL A 148 -7.49 -37.62 -16.14
C VAL A 148 -6.17 -37.63 -16.90
N MET A 149 -6.03 -38.44 -17.94
CA MET A 149 -4.81 -38.48 -18.77
C MET A 149 -4.59 -37.17 -19.53
N THR A 150 -5.64 -36.58 -20.10
CA THR A 150 -5.57 -35.28 -20.78
C THR A 150 -5.17 -34.15 -19.82
N VAL A 151 -5.77 -34.13 -18.62
CA VAL A 151 -5.42 -33.15 -17.58
C VAL A 151 -3.96 -33.31 -17.17
N ASN A 152 -3.48 -34.55 -17.01
CA ASN A 152 -2.08 -34.83 -16.73
C ASN A 152 -1.15 -34.39 -17.87
N GLU A 153 -1.51 -34.59 -19.11
CA GLU A 153 -0.74 -34.11 -20.28
C GLU A 153 -0.62 -32.57 -20.22
N TYR A 154 -1.72 -31.86 -19.95
CA TYR A 154 -1.73 -30.41 -19.89
C TYR A 154 -1.00 -29.86 -18.65
N LEU A 155 -0.96 -30.59 -17.54
CA LEU A 155 -0.11 -30.29 -16.40
C LEU A 155 1.38 -30.44 -16.74
N VAL A 156 1.76 -31.53 -17.41
CA VAL A 156 3.15 -31.78 -17.78
C VAL A 156 3.68 -30.74 -18.76
N ASN A 157 2.86 -30.27 -19.70
CA ASN A 157 3.24 -29.26 -20.68
C ASN A 157 3.01 -27.81 -20.20
N GLY A 158 2.61 -27.61 -18.95
CA GLY A 158 2.46 -26.29 -18.32
C GLY A 158 1.22 -25.48 -18.74
N ARG A 159 0.26 -26.07 -19.48
CA ARG A 159 -1.01 -25.41 -19.82
C ARG A 159 -1.97 -25.36 -18.62
N ILE A 160 -1.92 -26.37 -17.77
CA ILE A 160 -2.64 -26.38 -16.48
C ILE A 160 -1.60 -26.24 -15.38
N VAL A 161 -1.89 -25.39 -14.40
CA VAL A 161 -1.02 -25.11 -13.25
C VAL A 161 -1.76 -25.42 -11.95
N THR A 162 -1.01 -25.81 -10.93
CA THR A 162 -1.56 -26.09 -9.61
C THR A 162 -1.72 -24.81 -8.78
N SER A 163 -2.75 -24.78 -7.95
CA SER A 163 -2.94 -23.76 -6.91
C SER A 163 -2.51 -24.33 -5.55
N SER A 164 -1.80 -23.54 -4.78
CA SER A 164 -1.48 -23.90 -3.39
C SER A 164 -2.74 -23.78 -2.53
N ILE A 165 -3.00 -24.78 -1.69
CA ILE A 165 -4.10 -24.75 -0.71
C ILE A 165 -4.01 -23.55 0.21
N VAL A 166 -2.80 -23.07 0.49
CA VAL A 166 -2.54 -21.84 1.27
C VAL A 166 -3.21 -20.64 0.62
N ASN A 167 -2.97 -20.41 -0.68
CA ASN A 167 -3.56 -19.31 -1.43
C ASN A 167 -5.08 -19.48 -1.57
N THR A 168 -5.53 -20.71 -1.80
CA THR A 168 -6.95 -21.04 -1.93
C THR A 168 -7.73 -20.70 -0.67
N ILE A 169 -7.26 -21.11 0.50
CA ILE A 169 -7.96 -20.91 1.78
C ILE A 169 -7.89 -19.46 2.23
N SER A 170 -6.69 -18.89 2.21
CA SER A 170 -6.44 -17.58 2.80
C SER A 170 -6.87 -16.40 1.95
N ASP A 171 -6.99 -16.56 0.66
CA ASP A 171 -7.31 -15.49 -0.29
C ASP A 171 -8.60 -15.77 -1.07
N GLY A 172 -8.61 -16.83 -1.84
CA GLY A 172 -9.70 -17.11 -2.77
C GLY A 172 -11.03 -17.38 -2.08
N LEU A 173 -11.06 -18.35 -1.17
CA LEU A 173 -12.31 -18.78 -0.53
C LEU A 173 -12.88 -17.75 0.43
N MET A 174 -12.02 -17.10 1.23
CA MET A 174 -12.48 -16.06 2.15
C MET A 174 -13.06 -14.87 1.40
N THR A 175 -12.37 -14.40 0.36
CA THR A 175 -12.86 -13.31 -0.49
C THR A 175 -14.19 -13.67 -1.16
N GLU A 176 -14.29 -14.88 -1.73
CA GLU A 176 -15.53 -15.36 -2.38
C GLU A 176 -16.70 -15.44 -1.38
N LEU A 177 -16.47 -15.97 -0.18
CA LEU A 177 -17.49 -16.08 0.86
C LEU A 177 -18.02 -14.70 1.25
N ILE A 178 -17.13 -13.74 1.43
CA ILE A 178 -17.50 -12.35 1.75
C ILE A 178 -18.29 -11.71 0.60
N GLN A 179 -17.77 -11.75 -0.62
CA GLN A 179 -18.40 -11.12 -1.77
C GLN A 179 -19.80 -11.69 -2.06
N ARG A 180 -19.96 -13.00 -1.88
CA ARG A 180 -21.22 -13.68 -2.12
C ARG A 180 -22.30 -13.37 -1.09
N ASN A 181 -21.91 -13.16 0.18
CA ASN A 181 -22.83 -13.11 1.30
C ASN A 181 -22.98 -11.72 1.92
N LYS A 182 -22.10 -10.77 1.62
CA LYS A 182 -22.06 -9.45 2.24
C LYS A 182 -23.41 -8.73 2.19
N GLU A 183 -24.03 -8.68 1.03
CA GLU A 183 -25.31 -7.97 0.84
C GLU A 183 -26.46 -8.64 1.60
N LEU A 184 -26.52 -9.98 1.59
CA LEU A 184 -27.55 -10.74 2.32
C LEU A 184 -27.44 -10.53 3.84
N VAL A 185 -26.23 -10.55 4.37
CA VAL A 185 -25.98 -10.30 5.79
C VAL A 185 -26.28 -8.84 6.13
N ALA A 186 -25.91 -7.89 5.27
CA ALA A 186 -26.22 -6.46 5.46
C ALA A 186 -27.71 -6.18 5.51
N GLU A 187 -28.51 -6.77 4.59
CA GLU A 187 -29.95 -6.65 4.60
C GLU A 187 -30.56 -7.24 5.89
N ASN A 188 -30.07 -8.41 6.33
CA ASN A 188 -30.57 -9.04 7.55
C ASN A 188 -30.22 -8.20 8.80
N ILE A 189 -29.02 -7.69 8.92
CA ILE A 189 -28.63 -6.76 9.99
C ILE A 189 -29.49 -5.51 9.98
N MET A 190 -29.77 -4.95 8.81
CA MET A 190 -30.65 -3.77 8.68
C MET A 190 -32.05 -4.08 9.17
N ILE A 191 -32.63 -5.22 8.79
CA ILE A 191 -33.97 -5.65 9.20
C ILE A 191 -34.01 -5.85 10.71
N GLU A 192 -33.05 -6.61 11.29
CA GLU A 192 -33.03 -6.91 12.71
C GLU A 192 -32.75 -5.66 13.56
N SER A 193 -31.82 -4.79 13.11
CA SER A 193 -31.57 -3.53 13.82
C SER A 193 -32.78 -2.59 13.81
N SER A 194 -33.59 -2.60 12.75
CA SER A 194 -34.81 -1.79 12.69
C SER A 194 -35.89 -2.25 13.71
N LYS A 195 -35.84 -3.51 14.10
CA LYS A 195 -36.74 -4.10 15.13
C LYS A 195 -36.25 -3.89 16.55
N ASN A 196 -34.92 -3.64 16.72
CA ASN A 196 -34.30 -3.54 18.01
C ASN A 196 -33.46 -2.25 18.14
N MET A 197 -34.03 -1.27 18.86
CA MET A 197 -33.40 0.06 19.03
C MET A 197 -32.02 -0.02 19.74
N GLN A 198 -31.79 -1.01 20.60
CA GLN A 198 -30.51 -1.18 21.27
C GLN A 198 -29.46 -1.68 20.30
N MET A 199 -29.83 -2.60 19.43
CA MET A 199 -28.97 -3.10 18.34
C MET A 199 -28.58 -1.98 17.37
N GLU A 200 -29.56 -1.17 16.94
CA GLU A 200 -29.31 -0.03 16.05
C GLU A 200 -28.34 0.99 16.69
N ARG A 201 -28.54 1.27 18.00
CA ARG A 201 -27.66 2.20 18.74
C ARG A 201 -26.22 1.66 18.81
N ARG A 202 -26.04 0.37 19.12
CA ARG A 202 -24.71 -0.25 19.18
C ARG A 202 -24.01 -0.26 17.83
N LEU A 203 -24.76 -0.54 16.75
CA LEU A 203 -24.25 -0.50 15.39
C LEU A 203 -23.80 0.92 14.99
N LYS A 204 -24.57 1.95 15.38
CA LYS A 204 -24.19 3.36 15.16
C LYS A 204 -22.93 3.74 15.95
N VAL A 205 -22.81 3.29 17.20
CA VAL A 205 -21.60 3.49 18.01
C VAL A 205 -20.39 2.83 17.34
N TRP A 206 -20.55 1.58 16.90
CA TRP A 206 -19.50 0.88 16.17
C TRP A 206 -19.13 1.61 14.87
N TRP A 207 -20.11 2.05 14.08
CA TRP A 207 -19.87 2.77 12.84
C TRP A 207 -19.13 4.08 13.08
N ASN A 208 -19.51 4.84 14.08
CA ASN A 208 -18.81 6.08 14.41
C ASN A 208 -17.34 5.83 14.83
N ALA A 209 -17.06 4.70 15.45
CA ALA A 209 -15.70 4.34 15.85
C ALA A 209 -14.84 3.80 14.67
N PHE A 210 -15.47 3.12 13.70
CA PHE A 210 -14.73 2.30 12.73
C PHE A 210 -14.98 2.67 11.26
N HIS A 211 -15.86 3.63 10.93
CA HIS A 211 -16.19 3.96 9.54
C HIS A 211 -14.99 4.39 8.69
N GLU A 212 -13.99 4.97 9.31
CA GLU A 212 -12.76 5.37 8.63
C GLU A 212 -11.87 4.19 8.22
N GLU A 213 -12.08 3.01 8.79
CA GLU A 213 -11.35 1.79 8.45
C GLU A 213 -11.83 1.15 7.15
N TYR A 214 -13.00 1.53 6.67
CA TYR A 214 -13.59 0.94 5.49
C TYR A 214 -13.34 1.80 4.25
N ASP A 215 -13.11 1.16 3.12
CA ASP A 215 -12.91 1.84 1.84
C ASP A 215 -14.10 2.71 1.47
N LYS A 216 -13.86 3.71 0.61
CA LYS A 216 -14.92 4.62 0.12
C LYS A 216 -16.08 3.90 -0.57
N ASP A 217 -15.88 2.67 -1.00
CA ASP A 217 -16.90 1.83 -1.61
C ASP A 217 -17.83 1.18 -0.58
N GLU A 218 -17.44 1.15 0.71
CA GLU A 218 -18.27 0.68 1.82
C GLU A 218 -18.95 1.86 2.54
N ASN A 219 -19.71 2.63 1.84
CA ASN A 219 -20.40 3.82 2.39
C ASN A 219 -21.59 3.51 3.31
N ASN A 220 -21.89 2.23 3.52
CA ASN A 220 -23.05 1.76 4.27
C ASN A 220 -22.60 1.00 5.52
N MET A 221 -23.01 1.50 6.68
CA MET A 221 -22.75 0.91 7.99
C MET A 221 -23.14 -0.58 8.05
N TYR A 222 -24.21 -0.98 7.40
CA TYR A 222 -24.67 -2.37 7.40
C TYR A 222 -23.77 -3.27 6.56
N SER A 223 -23.36 -2.82 5.38
CA SER A 223 -22.45 -3.55 4.48
C SER A 223 -21.06 -3.70 5.13
N ALA A 224 -20.52 -2.63 5.72
CA ALA A 224 -19.27 -2.67 6.45
C ALA A 224 -19.31 -3.64 7.64
N TYR A 225 -20.38 -3.59 8.42
CA TYR A 225 -20.54 -4.49 9.56
C TYR A 225 -20.74 -5.95 9.14
N ALA A 226 -21.51 -6.20 8.09
CA ALA A 226 -21.69 -7.52 7.50
C ALA A 226 -20.34 -8.16 7.09
N LYS A 227 -19.47 -7.37 6.47
CA LYS A 227 -18.12 -7.78 6.12
C LYS A 227 -17.29 -8.18 7.34
N SER A 228 -17.35 -7.41 8.43
CA SER A 228 -16.69 -7.74 9.69
C SER A 228 -17.21 -9.04 10.30
N VAL A 229 -18.53 -9.25 10.29
CA VAL A 229 -19.16 -10.48 10.81
C VAL A 229 -18.69 -11.70 10.01
N LEU A 230 -18.68 -11.61 8.68
CA LEU A 230 -18.22 -12.69 7.81
C LEU A 230 -16.73 -13.02 8.01
N LEU A 231 -15.89 -12.00 8.13
CA LEU A 231 -14.47 -12.16 8.43
C LEU A 231 -14.25 -12.80 9.81
N ASN A 232 -15.01 -12.39 10.81
CA ASN A 232 -14.92 -13.00 12.15
C ASN A 232 -15.28 -14.48 12.11
N TRP A 233 -16.37 -14.88 11.44
CA TRP A 233 -16.74 -16.28 11.27
C TRP A 233 -15.68 -17.10 10.54
N THR A 234 -15.21 -16.63 9.39
CA THR A 234 -14.19 -17.34 8.60
C THR A 234 -12.89 -17.53 9.37
N ASN A 235 -12.44 -16.49 10.07
CA ASN A 235 -11.24 -16.57 10.91
C ASN A 235 -11.39 -17.56 12.07
N ARG A 236 -12.50 -17.54 12.78
CA ARG A 236 -12.78 -18.45 13.91
C ARG A 236 -12.79 -19.91 13.43
N VAL A 237 -13.50 -20.19 12.36
CA VAL A 237 -13.59 -21.53 11.76
C VAL A 237 -12.22 -22.02 11.27
N MET A 238 -11.49 -21.17 10.54
CA MET A 238 -10.16 -21.50 10.04
C MET A 238 -9.19 -21.78 11.19
N PHE A 239 -9.15 -20.90 12.19
CA PHE A 239 -8.24 -21.05 13.31
C PHE A 239 -8.53 -22.30 14.15
N ALA A 240 -9.81 -22.61 14.43
CA ALA A 240 -10.17 -23.84 15.13
C ALA A 240 -9.71 -25.09 14.36
N ASN A 241 -9.88 -25.12 13.03
CA ASN A 241 -9.36 -26.20 12.21
C ASN A 241 -7.83 -26.29 12.22
N ALA A 242 -7.14 -25.16 12.28
CA ALA A 242 -5.68 -25.12 12.31
C ALA A 242 -5.10 -25.71 13.61
N ILE A 243 -5.73 -25.38 14.75
CA ILE A 243 -5.20 -25.78 16.07
C ILE A 243 -5.67 -27.14 16.57
N LYS A 244 -6.67 -27.77 15.96
CA LYS A 244 -7.27 -29.01 16.48
C LYS A 244 -6.28 -30.18 16.68
N LYS A 245 -5.15 -30.20 15.94
CA LYS A 245 -4.07 -31.17 16.17
C LYS A 245 -3.34 -30.95 17.50
N TYR A 246 -3.28 -29.72 17.96
CA TYR A 246 -2.51 -29.30 19.13
C TYR A 246 -3.42 -29.11 20.36
N HIS A 247 -4.70 -28.83 20.13
CA HIS A 247 -5.74 -28.61 21.12
C HIS A 247 -6.92 -29.52 20.88
N ASN A 248 -7.06 -30.52 21.73
CA ASN A 248 -8.14 -31.51 21.60
C ASN A 248 -9.54 -30.89 21.69
N CYS A 249 -9.76 -29.86 22.48
CA CYS A 249 -11.01 -29.12 22.55
C CYS A 249 -11.45 -28.54 21.20
N ALA A 250 -10.50 -28.15 20.33
CA ALA A 250 -10.80 -27.60 19.01
C ALA A 250 -11.37 -28.64 18.04
N TYR A 251 -11.33 -29.95 18.38
CA TYR A 251 -12.03 -30.97 17.57
C TYR A 251 -13.54 -30.76 17.56
N ALA A 252 -14.11 -30.04 18.52
CA ALA A 252 -15.53 -29.69 18.54
C ALA A 252 -15.94 -28.85 17.29
N ILE A 253 -15.02 -28.24 16.55
CA ILE A 253 -15.33 -27.56 15.28
C ILE A 253 -15.95 -28.51 14.23
N LYS A 254 -15.74 -29.83 14.35
CA LYS A 254 -16.34 -30.84 13.49
C LYS A 254 -17.83 -31.00 13.70
N ASP A 255 -18.33 -30.55 14.84
CA ASP A 255 -19.75 -30.63 15.19
C ASP A 255 -20.55 -29.46 14.56
N ILE A 256 -19.88 -28.50 13.96
CA ILE A 256 -20.51 -27.47 13.10
C ILE A 256 -20.80 -28.11 11.73
N ASP A 257 -22.06 -28.43 11.52
CA ASP A 257 -22.58 -29.05 10.31
C ASP A 257 -23.88 -28.38 9.86
N TYR A 258 -24.52 -28.93 8.84
CA TYR A 258 -25.77 -28.39 8.26
C TYR A 258 -26.99 -28.49 9.18
N THR A 259 -26.90 -29.19 10.30
CA THR A 259 -27.96 -29.31 11.31
C THR A 259 -27.82 -28.27 12.41
N THR A 260 -26.68 -27.57 12.46
CA THR A 260 -26.40 -26.54 13.46
C THR A 260 -26.89 -25.18 12.97
N SER A 261 -27.33 -24.36 13.93
CA SER A 261 -27.62 -22.94 13.70
C SER A 261 -26.39 -22.06 13.97
N PRO A 262 -26.38 -20.79 13.54
CA PRO A 262 -25.32 -19.83 13.92
C PRO A 262 -25.12 -19.74 15.45
N ASN A 263 -26.18 -19.81 16.22
CA ASN A 263 -26.12 -19.85 17.70
C ASN A 263 -25.42 -21.10 18.21
N ASP A 264 -25.78 -22.27 17.67
CA ASP A 264 -25.12 -23.52 18.05
C ASP A 264 -23.63 -23.48 17.71
N GLY A 265 -23.30 -22.94 16.54
CA GLY A 265 -21.92 -22.70 16.11
C GLY A 265 -21.15 -21.78 17.07
N ASN A 266 -21.76 -20.69 17.53
CA ASN A 266 -21.17 -19.83 18.55
C ASN A 266 -20.94 -20.60 19.88
N ASN A 267 -21.91 -21.37 20.34
CA ASN A 267 -21.81 -22.18 21.58
C ASN A 267 -20.68 -23.23 21.46
N ILE A 268 -20.55 -23.89 20.31
CA ILE A 268 -19.46 -24.85 20.04
C ILE A 268 -18.10 -24.16 20.13
N ILE A 269 -17.97 -23.00 19.52
CA ILE A 269 -16.71 -22.25 19.57
C ILE A 269 -16.44 -21.68 20.97
N GLU A 270 -17.46 -21.24 21.69
CA GLU A 270 -17.36 -20.79 23.07
C GLU A 270 -16.85 -21.91 23.99
N HIS A 271 -17.32 -23.13 23.79
CA HIS A 271 -16.83 -24.30 24.51
C HIS A 271 -15.34 -24.62 24.20
N ILE A 272 -14.89 -24.39 22.96
CA ILE A 272 -13.47 -24.50 22.60
C ILE A 272 -12.65 -23.48 23.41
N VAL A 273 -13.16 -22.25 23.54
CA VAL A 273 -12.51 -21.17 24.28
C VAL A 273 -12.41 -21.47 25.77
N GLU A 274 -13.49 -21.95 26.39
CA GLU A 274 -13.54 -22.28 27.82
C GLU A 274 -12.52 -23.36 28.24
N GLN A 275 -12.21 -24.28 27.31
CA GLN A 275 -11.32 -25.40 27.59
C GLN A 275 -9.88 -25.19 27.06
N GLY A 276 -9.66 -24.29 26.19
CA GLY A 276 -8.44 -24.34 25.42
C GLY A 276 -7.75 -23.05 25.13
N ASP A 277 -8.17 -21.90 25.60
CA ASP A 277 -7.41 -20.73 25.22
C ASP A 277 -7.94 -19.98 23.97
N PHE A 278 -7.31 -18.87 23.62
CA PHE A 278 -7.62 -18.09 22.44
C PHE A 278 -8.88 -17.24 22.52
N TYR A 279 -9.26 -16.83 23.72
CA TYR A 279 -10.47 -16.02 23.93
C TYR A 279 -10.53 -14.80 22.97
N ASN A 280 -9.40 -14.15 22.71
CA ASN A 280 -9.35 -13.00 21.82
C ASN A 280 -9.62 -13.35 20.34
N VAL A 281 -9.19 -14.55 19.90
CA VAL A 281 -9.40 -15.01 18.52
C VAL A 281 -10.84 -15.46 18.30
N PHE A 282 -11.40 -16.17 19.30
CA PHE A 282 -12.71 -16.77 19.17
C PHE A 282 -13.86 -15.88 19.62
N LYS A 283 -13.58 -14.71 20.23
CA LYS A 283 -14.63 -13.79 20.65
C LYS A 283 -15.57 -13.44 19.49
N PRO A 284 -16.88 -13.73 19.62
CA PRO A 284 -17.84 -13.35 18.58
C PRO A 284 -17.97 -11.84 18.54
N LEU A 285 -18.20 -11.30 17.33
CA LEU A 285 -18.74 -9.96 17.20
C LEU A 285 -20.19 -9.93 17.66
N GLU A 286 -20.67 -8.79 18.13
CA GLU A 286 -22.09 -8.58 18.33
C GLU A 286 -22.81 -8.91 17.00
N PHE A 287 -23.98 -9.57 17.09
CA PHE A 287 -24.80 -9.99 15.95
C PHE A 287 -24.25 -11.13 15.07
N ASN A 288 -23.26 -11.88 15.54
CA ASN A 288 -22.80 -13.08 14.83
C ASN A 288 -23.90 -14.13 14.61
N GLU A 289 -24.95 -14.09 15.44
CA GLU A 289 -26.14 -14.92 15.31
C GLU A 289 -27.11 -14.45 14.22
N VAL A 290 -26.98 -13.19 13.76
CA VAL A 290 -27.86 -12.57 12.75
C VAL A 290 -27.39 -12.90 11.35
N ILE A 291 -27.13 -14.17 11.10
CA ILE A 291 -26.68 -14.67 9.79
C ILE A 291 -27.84 -15.36 9.07
N PRO A 292 -28.11 -14.99 7.81
CA PRO A 292 -29.09 -15.69 6.97
C PRO A 292 -28.74 -17.18 6.83
N GLU A 293 -29.76 -18.05 6.77
CA GLU A 293 -29.58 -19.50 6.60
C GLU A 293 -28.68 -19.83 5.40
N ASP A 294 -28.87 -19.11 4.33
CA ASP A 294 -28.08 -19.24 3.13
C ASP A 294 -26.58 -18.96 3.36
N THR A 295 -26.27 -17.91 4.10
CA THR A 295 -24.88 -17.56 4.45
C THR A 295 -24.30 -18.58 5.43
N TRP A 296 -25.10 -19.07 6.36
CA TRP A 296 -24.65 -20.08 7.31
C TRP A 296 -24.22 -21.37 6.60
N ILE A 297 -24.97 -21.79 5.58
CA ILE A 297 -24.60 -22.93 4.76
C ILE A 297 -23.22 -22.73 4.09
N ASP A 298 -22.94 -21.54 3.58
CA ASP A 298 -21.63 -21.25 3.00
C ASP A 298 -20.48 -21.29 4.05
N ILE A 299 -20.75 -20.85 5.28
CA ILE A 299 -19.79 -20.97 6.38
C ILE A 299 -19.56 -22.45 6.77
N VAL A 300 -20.63 -23.25 6.82
CA VAL A 300 -20.52 -24.69 7.06
C VAL A 300 -19.76 -25.38 5.92
N ASP A 301 -20.03 -25.04 4.67
CA ASP A 301 -19.29 -25.55 3.50
C ASP A 301 -17.79 -25.22 3.62
N TYR A 302 -17.46 -23.99 4.03
CA TYR A 302 -16.07 -23.60 4.28
C TYR A 302 -15.44 -24.45 5.41
N ASN A 303 -16.15 -24.68 6.52
CA ASN A 303 -15.69 -25.54 7.60
C ASN A 303 -15.43 -26.97 7.12
N GLN A 304 -16.36 -27.56 6.38
CA GLN A 304 -16.24 -28.93 5.84
C GLN A 304 -15.06 -29.05 4.89
N PHE A 305 -14.85 -28.07 4.02
CA PHE A 305 -13.67 -28.00 3.15
C PHE A 305 -12.36 -28.06 3.93
N LEU A 306 -12.26 -27.29 5.03
CA LEU A 306 -11.08 -27.29 5.90
C LEU A 306 -10.87 -28.64 6.61
N ILE A 307 -11.95 -29.31 7.02
CA ILE A 307 -11.92 -30.62 7.66
C ILE A 307 -11.45 -31.68 6.65
N GLU A 308 -12.01 -31.69 5.45
CA GLU A 308 -11.72 -32.69 4.42
C GLU A 308 -10.29 -32.60 3.89
N ASN A 309 -9.76 -31.39 3.79
CA ASN A 309 -8.37 -31.16 3.41
C ASN A 309 -7.38 -31.38 4.57
N ASN A 310 -7.85 -31.85 5.72
CA ASN A 310 -7.02 -32.18 6.90
C ASN A 310 -5.96 -31.11 7.21
N ILE A 311 -6.38 -29.86 7.32
CA ILE A 311 -5.45 -28.73 7.54
C ILE A 311 -4.54 -28.95 8.74
N GLU A 312 -5.01 -29.65 9.77
CA GLU A 312 -4.22 -29.98 10.94
C GLU A 312 -3.01 -30.91 10.66
N LYS A 313 -2.97 -31.56 9.49
CA LYS A 313 -1.84 -32.42 9.08
C LYS A 313 -0.78 -31.66 8.27
N ILE A 314 -1.08 -30.44 7.87
CA ILE A 314 -0.17 -29.59 7.13
C ILE A 314 1.03 -29.23 8.04
N GLU A 315 2.22 -29.15 7.45
CA GLU A 315 3.42 -28.75 8.19
C GLU A 315 3.27 -27.36 8.82
N GLN A 316 3.86 -27.17 9.98
CA GLN A 316 3.73 -25.94 10.76
C GLN A 316 4.08 -24.66 9.98
N GLY A 317 5.10 -24.71 9.15
CA GLY A 317 5.49 -23.59 8.29
C GLY A 317 4.39 -23.18 7.31
N VAL A 318 3.75 -24.17 6.67
CA VAL A 318 2.65 -23.93 5.73
C VAL A 318 1.40 -23.42 6.46
N LEU A 319 1.14 -23.93 7.67
CA LEU A 319 0.04 -23.42 8.49
C LEU A 319 0.25 -21.98 8.88
N GLN A 320 1.48 -21.61 9.22
CA GLN A 320 1.86 -20.24 9.53
C GLN A 320 1.67 -19.32 8.30
N ASP A 321 2.02 -19.80 7.10
CA ASP A 321 1.78 -19.08 5.84
C ASP A 321 0.28 -18.88 5.56
N ILE A 322 -0.57 -19.86 5.88
CA ILE A 322 -2.03 -19.72 5.77
C ILE A 322 -2.52 -18.60 6.71
N LEU A 323 -2.11 -18.63 7.97
CA LEU A 323 -2.48 -17.62 8.95
C LEU A 323 -2.05 -16.23 8.51
N GLU A 324 -0.82 -16.09 8.04
CA GLU A 324 -0.27 -14.81 7.58
C GLU A 324 -1.00 -14.28 6.33
N LYS A 325 -1.32 -15.14 5.38
CA LYS A 325 -2.07 -14.74 4.18
C LYS A 325 -3.52 -14.42 4.48
N THR A 326 -4.17 -15.17 5.36
CA THR A 326 -5.51 -14.86 5.87
C THR A 326 -5.57 -13.47 6.49
N VAL A 327 -4.58 -13.14 7.30
CA VAL A 327 -4.37 -11.82 7.87
C VAL A 327 -4.26 -10.75 6.79
N ASN A 328 -3.41 -10.98 5.78
CA ASN A 328 -3.21 -10.02 4.69
C ASN A 328 -4.47 -9.84 3.83
N THR A 329 -5.26 -10.89 3.64
CA THR A 329 -6.54 -10.81 2.92
C THR A 329 -7.57 -10.04 3.73
N ALA A 330 -7.68 -10.31 5.03
CA ALA A 330 -8.56 -9.55 5.92
C ALA A 330 -8.22 -8.05 5.94
N LYS A 331 -6.93 -7.71 5.95
CA LYS A 331 -6.47 -6.31 5.84
C LYS A 331 -6.88 -5.64 4.53
N ARG A 332 -6.64 -6.32 3.41
CA ARG A 332 -6.99 -5.81 2.09
C ARG A 332 -8.49 -5.54 1.98
N GLU A 333 -9.30 -6.44 2.55
CA GLU A 333 -10.73 -6.33 2.55
C GLU A 333 -11.26 -5.21 3.47
N ILE A 334 -10.54 -4.84 4.52
CA ILE A 334 -10.99 -3.81 5.47
C ILE A 334 -10.56 -2.41 5.06
N ARG A 335 -9.31 -2.15 4.70
CA ARG A 335 -8.86 -0.78 4.44
C ARG A 335 -7.66 -0.61 3.50
N GLY A 336 -7.16 -1.62 2.85
CA GLY A 336 -5.89 -1.45 2.13
C GLY A 336 -4.74 -0.99 3.05
N GLN A 337 -4.80 -1.29 4.34
CA GLN A 337 -3.68 -1.05 5.26
C GLN A 337 -2.50 -1.88 4.80
N TYR A 338 -1.35 -1.25 4.68
CA TYR A 338 -0.15 -1.85 4.15
C TYR A 338 0.48 -2.74 5.20
N ALA A 339 0.35 -4.05 5.01
CA ALA A 339 1.05 -5.01 5.83
C ALA A 339 2.56 -4.76 5.72
N THR A 340 3.22 -4.63 6.85
CA THR A 340 4.68 -4.62 6.89
C THR A 340 5.19 -5.99 6.44
N PRO A 341 6.00 -6.11 5.37
CA PRO A 341 6.59 -7.39 5.01
C PRO A 341 7.42 -7.95 6.16
N TYR A 342 7.32 -9.26 6.42
CA TYR A 342 8.00 -9.87 7.56
C TYR A 342 9.53 -9.66 7.53
N ARG A 343 10.17 -9.77 6.35
CA ARG A 343 11.61 -9.53 6.21
C ARG A 343 12.00 -8.10 6.57
N LEU A 344 11.18 -7.12 6.20
CA LEU A 344 11.38 -5.72 6.58
C LEU A 344 11.24 -5.53 8.09
N ALA A 345 10.22 -6.14 8.70
CA ALA A 345 10.02 -6.13 10.15
C ALA A 345 11.20 -6.78 10.90
N ASP A 346 11.68 -7.90 10.42
CA ASP A 346 12.82 -8.62 11.00
C ASP A 346 14.10 -7.79 10.94
N ILE A 347 14.43 -7.20 9.79
CA ILE A 347 15.57 -6.29 9.63
C ILE A 347 15.42 -5.09 10.58
N LEU A 348 14.24 -4.44 10.59
CA LEU A 348 14.01 -3.29 11.46
C LEU A 348 14.22 -3.63 12.94
N CYS A 349 13.71 -4.78 13.40
CA CYS A 349 13.94 -5.25 14.77
C CYS A 349 15.42 -5.47 15.05
N GLN A 350 16.14 -6.13 14.16
CA GLN A 350 17.55 -6.49 14.39
C GLN A 350 18.49 -5.27 14.36
N ILE A 351 18.20 -4.24 13.57
CA ILE A 351 19.00 -3.00 13.58
C ILE A 351 18.63 -2.06 14.72
N THR A 352 17.49 -2.26 15.37
CA THR A 352 17.00 -1.35 16.43
C THR A 352 17.27 -1.92 17.83
N VAL A 353 16.92 -3.19 18.07
CA VAL A 353 16.98 -3.80 19.40
C VAL A 353 18.43 -4.06 19.82
N GLN A 354 18.85 -3.42 20.92
CA GLN A 354 20.19 -3.60 21.48
C GLN A 354 20.25 -4.68 22.53
N ASP A 355 19.24 -4.78 23.38
CA ASP A 355 19.16 -5.79 24.46
C ASP A 355 17.83 -6.53 24.37
N TRP A 356 17.90 -7.76 23.91
CA TRP A 356 16.74 -8.63 23.70
C TRP A 356 16.10 -9.11 25.02
N ASN A 357 16.77 -8.91 26.17
CA ASN A 357 16.22 -9.25 27.48
C ASN A 357 15.26 -8.18 28.03
N LYS A 358 15.28 -6.98 27.48
CA LYS A 358 14.43 -5.87 27.90
C LYS A 358 13.04 -5.91 27.25
N ASP A 359 12.12 -5.16 27.84
CA ASP A 359 10.79 -4.97 27.25
C ASP A 359 10.91 -4.24 25.90
N CYS A 360 10.28 -4.83 24.88
CA CYS A 360 10.15 -4.27 23.55
C CYS A 360 8.68 -4.07 23.21
N ALA A 361 8.36 -3.01 22.46
CA ALA A 361 6.98 -2.74 22.10
C ALA A 361 6.81 -2.40 20.61
N ASP A 362 5.65 -2.78 20.07
CA ASP A 362 5.05 -2.24 18.85
C ASP A 362 3.69 -1.62 19.21
N LEU A 363 3.64 -0.31 19.29
CA LEU A 363 2.46 0.42 19.78
C LEU A 363 1.55 0.98 18.66
N CYS A 364 1.82 0.61 17.42
CA CYS A 364 0.94 0.75 16.27
C CYS A 364 0.95 -0.58 15.51
N ALA A 365 0.65 -1.66 16.23
CA ALA A 365 0.99 -3.03 15.84
C ALA A 365 0.24 -3.50 14.59
N GLY A 366 -0.91 -2.89 14.28
CA GLY A 366 -1.76 -3.37 13.21
C GLY A 366 -2.03 -4.86 13.40
N THR A 367 -1.57 -5.67 12.48
CA THR A 367 -1.75 -7.12 12.52
C THR A 367 -0.53 -7.87 13.05
N GLY A 368 0.34 -7.20 13.81
CA GLY A 368 1.35 -7.83 14.65
C GLY A 368 2.60 -8.35 13.95
N THR A 369 2.89 -7.97 12.70
CA THR A 369 4.08 -8.48 11.97
C THR A 369 5.39 -8.11 12.66
N ILE A 370 5.51 -6.87 13.16
CA ILE A 370 6.70 -6.41 13.89
C ILE A 370 6.78 -7.10 15.25
N ALA A 371 5.67 -7.18 15.99
CA ALA A 371 5.63 -7.89 17.27
C ALA A 371 6.05 -9.37 17.12
N LYS A 372 5.58 -10.04 16.05
CA LYS A 372 6.02 -11.39 15.69
C LYS A 372 7.53 -11.46 15.45
N ALA A 373 8.08 -10.49 14.70
CA ALA A 373 9.51 -10.43 14.46
C ALA A 373 10.31 -10.24 15.77
N ILE A 374 9.82 -9.40 16.69
CA ILE A 374 10.42 -9.23 18.04
C ILE A 374 10.41 -10.55 18.79
N ILE A 375 9.24 -11.23 18.88
CA ILE A 375 9.09 -12.50 19.60
C ILE A 375 10.03 -13.55 19.03
N ASN A 376 10.06 -13.74 17.71
CA ASN A 376 10.91 -14.73 17.04
C ASN A 376 12.40 -14.48 17.31
N ASN A 377 12.87 -13.25 17.17
CA ASN A 377 14.26 -12.89 17.46
C ASN A 377 14.61 -13.08 18.94
N LYS A 378 13.72 -12.70 19.87
CA LYS A 378 13.91 -12.95 21.29
C LYS A 378 13.99 -14.44 21.60
N ALA A 379 13.05 -15.23 21.11
CA ALA A 379 13.01 -16.67 21.33
C ALA A 379 14.29 -17.36 20.87
N GLN A 380 14.79 -16.99 19.70
CA GLN A 380 16.05 -17.51 19.16
C GLN A 380 17.28 -17.12 19.99
N ARG A 381 17.36 -15.87 20.48
CA ARG A 381 18.55 -15.33 21.17
C ARG A 381 18.56 -15.63 22.68
N ILE A 382 17.38 -15.64 23.31
CA ILE A 382 17.24 -15.87 24.75
C ILE A 382 17.07 -17.37 25.06
N HIS A 383 16.66 -18.18 24.06
CA HIS A 383 16.32 -19.60 24.20
C HIS A 383 15.22 -19.88 25.25
N ARG A 384 14.31 -18.90 25.42
CA ARG A 384 13.16 -18.97 26.34
C ARG A 384 11.94 -18.30 25.67
N ALA A 385 11.07 -19.11 25.12
CA ALA A 385 9.86 -18.63 24.43
C ALA A 385 8.94 -17.84 25.38
N ASP A 386 8.72 -18.34 26.62
CA ASP A 386 7.92 -17.67 27.63
C ASP A 386 8.36 -16.22 27.86
N LYS A 387 9.67 -16.02 28.08
CA LYS A 387 10.21 -14.68 28.29
C LYS A 387 10.07 -13.81 27.04
N ALA A 388 10.21 -14.38 25.84
CA ALA A 388 10.03 -13.63 24.58
C ALA A 388 8.62 -13.05 24.48
N PHE A 389 7.59 -13.80 24.83
CA PHE A 389 6.22 -13.31 24.85
C PHE A 389 5.97 -12.29 25.95
N MET A 390 6.32 -12.62 27.21
CA MET A 390 6.07 -11.76 28.37
C MET A 390 6.76 -10.41 28.34
N THR A 391 7.86 -10.25 27.56
CA THR A 391 8.59 -9.00 27.42
C THR A 391 8.37 -8.33 26.06
N THR A 392 7.38 -8.79 25.28
CA THR A 392 6.96 -8.15 24.04
C THR A 392 5.55 -7.59 24.21
N TRP A 393 5.40 -6.31 23.95
CA TRP A 393 4.18 -5.56 24.13
C TRP A 393 3.65 -5.09 22.77
N MET A 394 2.36 -5.11 22.59
CA MET A 394 1.74 -4.60 21.40
C MET A 394 0.42 -3.91 21.67
N SER A 395 0.16 -2.81 20.99
CA SER A 395 -1.12 -2.14 21.03
C SER A 395 -1.47 -1.57 19.65
N ASP A 396 -2.75 -1.36 19.45
CA ASP A 396 -3.29 -0.62 18.32
C ASP A 396 -4.54 0.12 18.77
N LYS A 397 -4.88 1.22 18.09
CA LYS A 397 -6.11 1.97 18.33
C LYS A 397 -7.34 1.09 18.12
N TYR A 398 -7.25 0.12 17.21
CA TYR A 398 -8.36 -0.69 16.76
C TYR A 398 -8.25 -2.14 17.23
N ALA A 399 -9.35 -2.64 17.81
CA ALA A 399 -9.41 -3.99 18.37
C ALA A 399 -9.31 -5.08 17.27
N TYR A 400 -9.84 -4.82 16.07
CA TYR A 400 -9.89 -5.84 15.01
C TYR A 400 -8.50 -6.20 14.44
N PRO A 401 -7.62 -5.27 14.09
CA PRO A 401 -6.24 -5.61 13.72
C PRO A 401 -5.52 -6.43 14.81
N LEU A 402 -5.77 -6.12 16.09
CA LEU A 402 -5.17 -6.87 17.19
C LEU A 402 -5.70 -8.30 17.32
N GLN A 403 -6.96 -8.58 16.97
CA GLN A 403 -7.44 -9.98 16.89
C GLN A 403 -6.64 -10.77 15.85
N ILE A 404 -6.35 -10.14 14.73
CA ILE A 404 -5.49 -10.72 13.69
C ILE A 404 -4.05 -10.85 14.20
N ALA A 405 -3.53 -9.84 14.90
CA ALA A 405 -2.20 -9.86 15.50
C ALA A 405 -2.04 -11.04 16.47
N ASN A 406 -3.04 -11.31 17.28
CA ASN A 406 -3.04 -12.45 18.19
C ASN A 406 -2.83 -13.78 17.45
N ILE A 407 -3.52 -13.96 16.31
CA ILE A 407 -3.29 -15.13 15.44
C ILE A 407 -1.87 -15.15 14.88
N ALA A 408 -1.40 -14.01 14.39
CA ALA A 408 -0.09 -13.90 13.76
C ALA A 408 1.08 -14.18 14.71
N VAL A 409 0.98 -13.76 15.98
CA VAL A 409 2.02 -13.97 16.98
C VAL A 409 1.89 -15.31 17.73
N THR A 410 0.75 -15.99 17.60
CA THR A 410 0.54 -17.29 18.29
C THR A 410 1.58 -18.30 17.80
N ASP A 411 2.30 -18.86 18.76
CA ASP A 411 3.15 -20.03 18.55
C ASP A 411 2.43 -21.27 19.11
N ILE A 412 2.23 -22.26 18.25
CA ILE A 412 1.55 -23.51 18.57
C ILE A 412 2.22 -24.25 19.77
N HIS A 413 3.50 -24.01 20.00
CA HIS A 413 4.25 -24.60 21.11
C HIS A 413 4.24 -23.75 22.39
N ALA A 414 3.67 -22.56 22.35
CA ALA A 414 3.65 -21.60 23.45
C ALA A 414 2.25 -21.04 23.74
N LEU A 415 1.22 -21.84 23.52
CA LEU A 415 -0.20 -21.46 23.55
C LEU A 415 -0.70 -20.98 24.92
N ASN A 416 -0.07 -21.42 26.00
CA ASN A 416 -0.49 -21.07 27.36
C ASN A 416 0.23 -19.85 27.96
N ILE A 417 0.93 -19.07 27.11
CA ILE A 417 1.66 -17.89 27.56
C ILE A 417 0.84 -16.63 27.25
N PRO A 418 0.58 -15.78 28.25
CA PRO A 418 -0.12 -14.53 28.03
C PRO A 418 0.67 -13.61 27.09
N ILE A 419 -0.06 -12.88 26.25
CA ILE A 419 0.50 -11.90 25.34
C ILE A 419 0.12 -10.51 25.84
N ASN A 420 1.10 -9.62 26.01
CA ASN A 420 0.90 -8.24 26.42
C ASN A 420 0.31 -7.42 25.25
N MET A 421 -0.98 -7.62 25.00
CA MET A 421 -1.72 -7.01 23.91
C MET A 421 -2.94 -6.26 24.43
N PHE A 422 -3.10 -5.00 24.03
CA PHE A 422 -4.19 -4.14 24.49
C PHE A 422 -4.63 -3.15 23.41
N THR A 423 -5.90 -2.74 23.47
CA THR A 423 -6.47 -1.77 22.53
C THR A 423 -6.46 -0.39 23.17
N THR A 424 -5.68 0.54 22.63
CA THR A 424 -5.61 1.93 23.11
C THR A 424 -5.02 2.81 22.03
N ASP A 425 -5.49 4.05 21.92
CA ASP A 425 -4.85 5.06 21.08
C ASP A 425 -3.43 5.35 21.62
N ILE A 426 -2.45 5.43 20.72
CA ILE A 426 -1.05 5.67 21.11
C ILE A 426 -0.85 6.91 21.98
N PHE A 427 -1.67 7.94 21.79
CA PHE A 427 -1.57 9.18 22.55
C PHE A 427 -2.07 9.02 24.00
N GLU A 428 -2.85 8.00 24.30
CA GLU A 428 -3.36 7.69 25.63
C GLU A 428 -2.46 6.75 26.45
N VAL A 429 -1.51 6.03 25.78
CA VAL A 429 -0.63 5.07 26.46
C VAL A 429 0.33 5.80 27.42
N GLU A 430 0.34 5.44 28.70
CA GLU A 430 1.28 6.00 29.69
C GLU A 430 2.04 4.89 30.43
N THR A 431 3.29 5.18 30.79
CA THR A 431 4.08 4.27 31.65
C THR A 431 3.48 4.24 33.04
N GLY A 432 3.26 3.04 33.56
CA GLY A 432 2.63 2.83 34.87
C GLY A 432 1.13 2.57 34.81
N ASP A 433 0.50 2.73 33.64
CA ASP A 433 -0.90 2.39 33.46
C ASP A 433 -1.14 0.89 33.63
N LYS A 434 -2.28 0.56 34.22
CA LYS A 434 -2.77 -0.80 34.35
C LYS A 434 -3.59 -1.17 33.13
N ILE A 435 -3.18 -2.23 32.46
CA ILE A 435 -3.94 -2.84 31.37
C ILE A 435 -4.45 -4.21 31.79
N LYS A 436 -5.53 -4.65 31.14
CA LYS A 436 -6.05 -6.00 31.28
C LYS A 436 -5.72 -6.79 30.02
N ILE A 437 -4.98 -7.86 30.21
CA ILE A 437 -4.74 -8.86 29.16
C ILE A 437 -5.51 -10.14 29.51
N LYS A 438 -5.76 -11.00 28.55
CA LYS A 438 -6.46 -12.26 28.79
C LYS A 438 -5.49 -13.36 29.15
N ASN A 439 -5.83 -14.07 30.23
CA ASN A 439 -5.20 -15.33 30.55
C ASN A 439 -5.59 -16.36 29.48
N PRO A 440 -4.62 -16.90 28.78
CA PRO A 440 -4.91 -17.84 27.71
C PRO A 440 -5.55 -19.16 28.19
N ILE A 441 -5.41 -19.55 29.45
CA ILE A 441 -5.90 -20.84 29.98
C ILE A 441 -7.40 -20.80 30.25
N ASP A 442 -7.90 -19.72 30.85
CA ASP A 442 -9.28 -19.62 31.36
C ASP A 442 -10.04 -18.36 30.95
N GLY A 443 -9.41 -17.48 30.14
CA GLY A 443 -10.00 -16.21 29.68
C GLY A 443 -10.15 -15.15 30.77
N SER A 444 -9.65 -15.39 32.00
CA SER A 444 -9.66 -14.41 33.08
C SER A 444 -8.80 -13.20 32.76
N ASP A 445 -9.09 -12.07 33.40
CA ASP A 445 -8.28 -10.86 33.26
C ASP A 445 -7.02 -10.99 34.13
N ILE A 446 -5.86 -10.78 33.49
CA ILE A 446 -4.58 -10.55 34.17
C ILE A 446 -4.31 -9.04 34.09
N GLU A 447 -3.99 -8.44 35.23
CA GLU A 447 -3.63 -7.03 35.31
C GLU A 447 -2.11 -6.89 35.16
N GLU A 448 -1.67 -6.17 34.10
CA GLU A 448 -0.28 -5.86 33.80
C GLU A 448 -0.05 -4.35 33.86
N ILE A 449 1.17 -3.95 34.17
CA ILE A 449 1.56 -2.54 34.26
C ILE A 449 2.48 -2.21 33.10
N ILE A 450 2.13 -1.19 32.30
CA ILE A 450 2.95 -0.76 31.17
C ILE A 450 4.31 -0.26 31.66
N PRO A 451 5.42 -0.90 31.25
CA PRO A 451 6.77 -0.53 31.66
C PRO A 451 7.31 0.64 30.83
N GLN A 452 8.48 1.14 31.19
CA GLN A 452 9.33 1.84 30.22
C GLN A 452 10.00 0.81 29.31
N PHE A 453 9.98 1.06 27.99
CA PHE A 453 10.51 0.13 27.02
C PHE A 453 11.99 0.37 26.73
N GLY A 454 12.76 -0.70 26.69
CA GLY A 454 14.15 -0.65 26.22
C GLY A 454 14.24 -0.32 24.72
N THR A 455 13.25 -0.80 23.97
CA THR A 455 13.14 -0.54 22.52
C THR A 455 11.67 -0.49 22.11
N ILE A 456 11.34 0.47 21.25
CA ILE A 456 10.06 0.52 20.53
C ILE A 456 10.37 0.38 19.05
N VAL A 457 9.67 -0.53 18.38
CA VAL A 457 9.77 -0.75 16.93
C VAL A 457 8.38 -0.70 16.35
N SER A 458 8.13 0.17 15.38
CA SER A 458 6.78 0.33 14.85
C SER A 458 6.75 0.84 13.40
N ASN A 459 5.74 0.43 12.66
CA ASN A 459 5.36 1.04 11.39
C ASN A 459 4.23 2.03 11.67
N LEU A 460 4.54 3.33 11.66
CA LEU A 460 3.59 4.35 12.07
C LEU A 460 2.47 4.55 11.04
N PRO A 461 1.24 4.92 11.44
CA PRO A 461 0.14 5.13 10.53
C PRO A 461 0.37 6.34 9.62
N PHE A 462 0.27 6.14 8.29
CA PHE A 462 0.46 7.19 7.27
C PHE A 462 -0.81 8.02 7.06
N VAL A 463 -1.35 8.61 8.12
CA VAL A 463 -2.58 9.40 8.06
C VAL A 463 -2.25 10.85 7.74
N GLU A 464 -2.78 11.34 6.60
CA GLU A 464 -2.66 12.73 6.20
C GLU A 464 -3.46 13.63 7.14
N TYR A 465 -2.99 14.85 7.38
CA TYR A 465 -3.58 15.84 8.31
C TYR A 465 -5.09 16.09 8.08
N ASN A 466 -5.58 15.96 6.86
CA ASN A 466 -6.97 16.19 6.48
C ASN A 466 -7.87 14.96 6.66
N LYS A 467 -7.29 13.84 7.07
CA LYS A 467 -7.96 12.56 7.35
C LYS A 467 -7.85 12.15 8.82
N VAL A 468 -7.27 13.00 9.65
CA VAL A 468 -7.15 12.77 11.09
C VAL A 468 -8.53 12.88 11.73
N ALA A 469 -8.89 11.91 12.57
CA ALA A 469 -10.16 11.87 13.27
C ALA A 469 -10.31 13.04 14.26
N ASP A 470 -11.56 13.43 14.56
CA ASP A 470 -11.82 14.60 15.40
C ASP A 470 -11.29 14.44 16.84
N ASP A 471 -11.33 13.24 17.38
CA ASP A 471 -10.78 12.89 18.70
C ASP A 471 -9.25 13.03 18.75
N GLU A 472 -8.56 12.68 17.68
CA GLU A 472 -7.11 12.82 17.57
C GLU A 472 -6.65 14.28 17.38
N GLN A 473 -7.53 15.15 16.86
CA GLN A 473 -7.20 16.56 16.63
C GLN A 473 -6.82 17.28 17.94
N GLU A 474 -7.44 16.92 19.06
CA GLU A 474 -7.13 17.48 20.37
C GLU A 474 -5.75 17.06 20.84
N TYR A 475 -5.39 15.77 20.72
CA TYR A 475 -4.05 15.28 21.06
C TYR A 475 -2.97 15.93 20.19
N ILE A 476 -3.23 16.07 18.88
CA ILE A 476 -2.32 16.74 17.95
C ILE A 476 -2.12 18.21 18.36
N ALA A 477 -3.17 18.91 18.80
CA ALA A 477 -3.06 20.30 19.23
C ALA A 477 -2.19 20.43 20.49
N GLN A 478 -2.37 19.56 21.47
CA GLN A 478 -1.57 19.50 22.70
C GLN A 478 -0.10 19.18 22.40
N TRP A 479 0.16 18.16 21.55
CA TRP A 479 1.52 17.79 21.16
C TRP A 479 2.22 18.88 20.35
N ARG A 480 1.50 19.57 19.46
CA ARG A 480 2.02 20.74 18.73
C ARG A 480 2.51 21.81 19.66
N GLU A 481 1.73 22.13 20.69
CA GLU A 481 2.11 23.10 21.73
C GLU A 481 3.31 22.61 22.54
N LYS A 482 3.30 21.36 22.99
CA LYS A 482 4.38 20.75 23.78
C LYS A 482 5.71 20.74 23.02
N ILE A 483 5.70 20.35 21.74
CA ILE A 483 6.90 20.38 20.87
C ILE A 483 7.37 21.83 20.70
N THR A 484 6.47 22.77 20.43
CA THR A 484 6.85 24.18 20.28
C THR A 484 7.48 24.72 21.54
N ASN A 485 6.92 24.43 22.71
CA ASN A 485 7.44 24.91 24.00
C ASN A 485 8.81 24.32 24.35
N SER A 486 9.06 23.07 23.99
CA SER A 486 10.33 22.39 24.31
C SER A 486 11.46 22.65 23.30
N THR A 487 11.12 22.97 22.04
CA THR A 487 12.11 23.08 20.95
C THR A 487 12.16 24.47 20.29
N GLY A 488 11.13 25.28 20.45
CA GLY A 488 10.95 26.55 19.72
C GLY A 488 10.45 26.33 18.26
N ILE A 489 10.34 25.09 17.79
CA ILE A 489 9.98 24.73 16.40
C ILE A 489 8.46 24.62 16.29
N LYS A 490 7.88 25.29 15.30
CA LYS A 490 6.43 25.34 15.10
C LYS A 490 5.99 24.31 14.05
N PHE A 491 5.15 23.37 14.43
CA PHE A 491 4.43 22.51 13.51
C PHE A 491 3.17 23.21 13.00
N THR A 492 2.87 23.03 11.73
CA THR A 492 1.66 23.61 11.10
C THR A 492 0.46 22.71 11.31
N ARG A 493 -0.76 23.24 11.05
CA ARG A 493 -1.98 22.42 11.06
C ARG A 493 -2.03 21.39 9.92
N LYS A 494 -1.12 21.48 8.95
CA LYS A 494 -1.01 20.55 7.81
C LYS A 494 0.04 19.45 8.04
N THR A 495 0.46 19.26 9.27
CA THR A 495 1.44 18.23 9.64
C THR A 495 0.72 16.91 9.84
N ASP A 496 1.17 15.88 9.15
CA ASP A 496 0.59 14.53 9.20
C ASP A 496 0.76 13.87 10.57
N LEU A 497 -0.10 12.90 10.89
CA LEU A 497 -0.18 12.26 12.19
C LEU A 497 1.16 11.65 12.63
N TYR A 498 1.85 10.93 11.75
CA TYR A 498 3.10 10.23 12.06
C TYR A 498 4.21 11.16 12.57
N ASN A 499 4.15 12.46 12.29
CA ASN A 499 5.15 13.42 12.77
C ASN A 499 5.04 13.72 14.29
N TYR A 500 3.91 13.41 14.92
CA TYR A 500 3.70 13.63 16.36
C TYR A 500 4.03 12.41 17.20
N ILE A 501 3.78 11.22 16.66
CA ILE A 501 3.91 9.95 17.38
C ILE A 501 5.32 9.71 17.97
N PRO A 502 6.45 9.99 17.29
CA PRO A 502 7.77 9.80 17.89
C PRO A 502 7.98 10.59 19.19
N PHE A 503 7.37 11.76 19.33
CA PHE A 503 7.47 12.57 20.53
C PHE A 503 6.66 11.98 21.68
N LYS A 504 5.53 11.33 21.38
CA LYS A 504 4.79 10.55 22.37
C LYS A 504 5.56 9.27 22.79
N LEU A 505 6.11 8.55 21.83
CA LEU A 505 6.92 7.36 22.08
C LEU A 505 8.18 7.66 22.91
N TYR A 506 8.70 8.88 22.83
CA TYR A 506 9.79 9.31 23.67
C TYR A 506 9.48 9.15 25.19
N GLU A 507 8.25 9.42 25.60
CA GLU A 507 7.85 9.32 27.01
C GLU A 507 7.85 7.87 27.52
N LEU A 508 7.59 6.93 26.63
CA LEU A 508 7.46 5.50 26.92
C LEU A 508 8.81 4.75 26.91
N LEU A 509 9.85 5.38 26.35
CA LEU A 509 11.20 4.80 26.32
C LEU A 509 11.94 4.98 27.64
N GLU A 510 12.74 4.00 28.05
CA GLU A 510 13.72 4.16 29.10
C GLU A 510 14.89 5.09 28.68
N LYS A 511 15.73 5.48 29.64
CA LYS A 511 16.95 6.27 29.34
C LYS A 511 17.85 5.50 28.37
N ASN A 512 18.28 6.14 27.28
CA ASN A 512 19.03 5.57 26.17
C ASN A 512 18.29 4.47 25.37
N GLY A 513 16.97 4.31 25.60
CA GLY A 513 16.14 3.39 24.82
C GLY A 513 16.12 3.79 23.35
N LYS A 514 15.92 2.81 22.46
CA LYS A 514 15.89 3.03 21.02
C LYS A 514 14.49 3.00 20.44
N LEU A 515 14.30 3.80 19.42
CA LEU A 515 13.10 3.84 18.60
C LEU A 515 13.47 3.54 17.15
N GLY A 516 12.92 2.46 16.61
CA GLY A 516 13.02 2.13 15.18
C GLY A 516 11.66 2.25 14.52
N ILE A 517 11.50 3.18 13.60
CA ILE A 517 10.21 3.43 12.96
C ILE A 517 10.27 3.44 11.46
N ILE A 518 9.16 3.01 10.84
CA ILE A 518 8.90 3.20 9.42
C ILE A 518 7.90 4.34 9.29
N ILE A 519 8.22 5.31 8.44
CA ILE A 519 7.36 6.46 8.11
C ILE A 519 7.39 6.74 6.60
N SER A 520 6.46 7.57 6.11
CA SER A 520 6.47 8.02 4.70
C SER A 520 7.72 8.83 4.39
N ASN A 521 8.29 8.69 3.18
CA ASN A 521 9.46 9.46 2.74
C ASN A 521 9.17 10.96 2.47
N SER A 522 7.91 11.38 2.53
CA SER A 522 7.52 12.77 2.22
C SER A 522 8.21 13.83 3.11
N TRP A 523 8.60 13.45 4.32
CA TRP A 523 9.32 14.35 5.22
C TRP A 523 10.73 14.71 4.73
N LEU A 524 11.33 13.90 3.86
CA LEU A 524 12.68 14.14 3.34
C LEU A 524 12.77 15.36 2.40
N GLY A 525 11.65 15.79 1.80
CA GLY A 525 11.65 16.86 0.80
C GLY A 525 10.68 18.02 1.07
N THR A 526 10.08 18.09 2.28
CA THR A 526 9.09 19.12 2.61
C THR A 526 9.55 20.04 3.74
N ASP A 527 9.06 21.29 3.77
CA ASP A 527 9.32 22.22 4.89
C ASP A 527 8.78 21.68 6.22
N ILE A 528 7.67 20.94 6.20
CA ILE A 528 7.13 20.27 7.39
C ILE A 528 8.11 19.20 7.87
N GLY A 529 8.66 18.43 6.95
CA GLY A 529 9.66 17.41 7.26
C GLY A 529 10.97 17.99 7.79
N LYS A 530 11.38 19.17 7.32
CA LYS A 530 12.51 19.91 7.91
C LYS A 530 12.24 20.24 9.39
N ASN A 531 11.07 20.79 9.70
CA ASN A 531 10.70 21.12 11.07
C ASN A 531 10.64 19.85 11.95
N PHE A 532 10.12 18.75 11.41
CA PHE A 532 10.11 17.47 12.09
C PHE A 532 11.53 16.97 12.40
N PHE A 533 12.42 16.98 11.41
CA PHE A 533 13.81 16.58 11.56
C PHE A 533 14.54 17.44 12.60
N GLU A 534 14.35 18.77 12.58
CA GLU A 534 14.93 19.67 13.54
C GLU A 534 14.39 19.44 14.97
N ALA A 535 13.08 19.21 15.12
CA ALA A 535 12.47 18.92 16.41
C ALA A 535 12.94 17.59 17.01
N LEU A 536 13.09 16.55 16.19
CA LEU A 536 13.59 15.24 16.64
C LEU A 536 14.97 15.36 17.30
N GLN A 537 15.84 16.23 16.82
CA GLN A 537 17.20 16.41 17.34
C GLN A 537 17.24 16.92 18.80
N TYR A 538 16.15 17.52 19.30
CA TYR A 538 16.05 17.91 20.70
C TYR A 538 15.80 16.71 21.62
N TYR A 539 15.04 15.74 21.16
CA TYR A 539 14.58 14.58 21.93
C TYR A 539 15.49 13.35 21.73
N TYR A 540 16.06 13.23 20.55
CA TYR A 540 16.77 12.02 20.12
C TYR A 540 18.16 12.34 19.55
N ILE A 541 19.02 11.35 19.62
CA ILE A 541 20.15 11.20 18.71
C ILE A 541 19.62 10.42 17.52
N ILE A 542 19.62 11.02 16.33
CA ILE A 542 19.28 10.34 15.09
C ILE A 542 20.51 9.56 14.67
N GLU A 543 20.45 8.23 14.70
CA GLU A 543 21.59 7.36 14.38
C GLU A 543 21.64 7.06 12.88
N SER A 544 20.51 6.61 12.32
CA SER A 544 20.44 6.19 10.92
C SER A 544 19.12 6.54 10.28
N VAL A 545 19.19 6.89 8.99
CA VAL A 545 18.05 7.07 8.10
C VAL A 545 18.25 6.14 6.90
N LEU A 546 17.29 5.30 6.56
CA LEU A 546 17.39 4.33 5.48
C LEU A 546 16.28 4.53 4.45
N ILE A 547 16.63 4.41 3.17
CA ILE A 547 15.67 4.32 2.06
C ILE A 547 16.09 3.20 1.10
N SER A 548 15.15 2.74 0.27
CA SER A 548 15.45 1.76 -0.77
C SER A 548 16.05 2.43 -2.00
N ASN A 549 17.02 1.75 -2.63
CA ASN A 549 17.63 2.12 -3.91
C ASN A 549 17.27 1.13 -5.04
N CYS A 550 16.36 0.19 -4.82
CA CYS A 550 16.02 -0.81 -5.83
C CYS A 550 14.50 -0.98 -6.02
N LYS A 551 13.73 -1.28 -4.98
CA LYS A 551 12.28 -1.49 -5.05
C LYS A 551 11.56 -0.95 -3.83
N ARG A 552 10.24 -0.75 -3.95
CA ARG A 552 9.40 -0.42 -2.80
C ARG A 552 9.41 -1.56 -1.78
N TRP A 553 9.42 -1.20 -0.50
CA TRP A 553 9.25 -2.16 0.58
C TRP A 553 7.80 -2.67 0.68
N PHE A 554 6.83 -1.86 0.29
CA PHE A 554 5.41 -2.17 0.33
C PHE A 554 4.87 -2.37 -1.09
N ASN A 555 4.55 -3.60 -1.48
CA ASN A 555 4.14 -3.94 -2.86
C ASN A 555 2.78 -3.34 -3.26
N ASN A 556 1.91 -3.05 -2.31
CA ASN A 556 0.53 -2.61 -2.54
C ASN A 556 0.29 -1.15 -2.14
N ALA A 557 1.34 -0.37 -1.87
CA ALA A 557 1.24 1.01 -1.43
C ALA A 557 1.79 1.99 -2.46
N ASP A 558 1.09 3.10 -2.66
CA ASP A 558 1.63 4.25 -3.38
C ASP A 558 2.60 5.09 -2.51
N VAL A 559 2.95 4.59 -1.31
CA VAL A 559 3.83 5.25 -0.34
C VAL A 559 5.22 4.62 -0.38
N ILE A 560 6.25 5.44 -0.41
CA ILE A 560 7.64 5.05 -0.23
C ILE A 560 7.97 5.19 1.25
N GLY A 561 8.47 4.11 1.86
CA GLY A 561 8.84 4.08 3.28
C GLY A 561 10.26 4.58 3.54
N THR A 562 10.46 5.16 4.71
CA THR A 562 11.77 5.52 5.27
C THR A 562 11.89 4.89 6.65
N ILE A 563 13.03 4.28 6.97
CA ILE A 563 13.34 3.84 8.34
C ILE A 563 14.14 4.91 9.06
N LEU A 564 13.75 5.20 10.28
CA LEU A 564 14.47 6.05 11.23
C LEU A 564 14.88 5.24 12.45
N ILE A 565 16.16 5.29 12.81
CA ILE A 565 16.71 4.73 14.05
C ILE A 565 17.11 5.89 14.95
N LEU A 566 16.44 5.98 16.09
CA LEU A 566 16.54 7.07 17.03
C LEU A 566 16.92 6.53 18.41
N ARG A 567 17.76 7.24 19.14
CA ARG A 567 18.10 6.92 20.52
C ARG A 567 17.68 8.05 21.45
N LYS A 568 16.89 7.74 22.47
CA LYS A 568 16.43 8.71 23.46
C LYS A 568 17.60 9.38 24.19
N LYS A 569 17.59 10.69 24.28
CA LYS A 569 18.48 11.51 25.10
C LYS A 569 17.67 12.45 25.98
N GLU A 570 18.29 13.13 26.91
CA GLU A 570 17.64 14.23 27.62
C GLU A 570 17.32 15.35 26.63
N ILE A 571 16.14 15.97 26.80
CA ILE A 571 15.71 17.09 25.93
C ILE A 571 16.70 18.22 26.08
N SER A 572 17.42 18.51 25.02
CA SER A 572 18.49 19.52 25.02
C SER A 572 18.76 20.04 23.62
N ILE A 573 19.36 21.21 23.54
CA ILE A 573 19.82 21.80 22.28
C ILE A 573 20.68 20.76 21.52
N PRO A 574 20.47 20.57 20.20
CA PRO A 574 21.22 19.61 19.41
C PRO A 574 22.73 19.90 19.41
N ASP A 575 23.52 18.87 19.64
CA ASP A 575 24.97 18.91 19.46
C ASP A 575 25.27 18.82 17.95
N LYS A 576 25.66 19.93 17.35
CA LYS A 576 25.89 20.06 15.91
C LYS A 576 27.06 19.23 15.37
N THR A 577 27.90 18.66 16.25
CA THR A 577 28.98 17.74 15.87
C THR A 577 28.51 16.30 15.67
N LYS A 578 27.31 15.95 16.17
CA LYS A 578 26.76 14.59 16.00
C LYS A 578 26.55 14.29 14.54
N ARG A 579 26.90 13.05 14.18
CA ARG A 579 26.81 12.56 12.81
C ARG A 579 25.60 11.65 12.66
N ILE A 580 25.01 11.69 11.47
CA ILE A 580 23.87 10.87 11.05
C ILE A 580 24.29 10.08 9.82
N SER A 581 24.00 8.78 9.81
CA SER A 581 24.25 7.90 8.68
C SER A 581 23.00 7.81 7.79
N PHE A 582 23.17 8.10 6.50
CA PHE A 582 22.13 7.99 5.47
C PHE A 582 22.43 6.77 4.60
N TRP A 583 21.53 5.79 4.61
CA TRP A 583 21.73 4.48 3.98
C TRP A 583 20.84 4.28 2.78
N LEU A 584 21.40 3.82 1.68
CA LEU A 584 20.69 3.26 0.54
C LEU A 584 20.79 1.74 0.60
N THR A 585 19.65 1.04 0.59
CA THR A 585 19.62 -0.43 0.50
C THR A 585 19.55 -0.85 -0.97
N ASN A 586 20.56 -1.55 -1.47
CA ASN A 586 20.74 -1.89 -2.89
C ASN A 586 20.10 -3.25 -3.27
N LYS A 587 19.59 -4.01 -2.28
CA LYS A 587 18.87 -5.27 -2.46
C LYS A 587 17.39 -5.11 -2.18
N ASP A 588 16.57 -5.87 -2.88
CA ASP A 588 15.13 -5.96 -2.59
C ASP A 588 14.92 -6.68 -1.25
N ILE A 589 14.54 -5.93 -0.23
CA ILE A 589 14.34 -6.46 1.13
C ILE A 589 13.34 -7.63 1.17
N ASN A 590 12.34 -7.64 0.28
CA ASN A 590 11.34 -8.70 0.27
C ASN A 590 11.87 -10.05 -0.23
N THR A 591 12.95 -10.02 -1.01
CA THR A 591 13.56 -11.22 -1.62
C THR A 591 15.06 -11.39 -1.28
N ILE A 592 15.57 -10.55 -0.37
CA ILE A 592 17.00 -10.58 0.02
C ILE A 592 17.40 -11.96 0.56
N GLU A 593 18.54 -12.47 0.13
CA GLU A 593 19.13 -13.70 0.65
C GLU A 593 19.63 -13.51 2.09
N GLU A 594 19.69 -14.58 2.89
CA GLU A 594 20.07 -14.49 4.31
C GLU A 594 21.48 -13.89 4.52
N GLU A 595 22.45 -14.22 3.68
CA GLU A 595 23.81 -13.66 3.74
C GLU A 595 23.84 -12.15 3.48
N ASP A 596 23.11 -11.70 2.45
CA ASP A 596 22.98 -10.26 2.15
C ASP A 596 22.21 -9.53 3.26
N LYS A 597 21.20 -10.18 3.85
CA LYS A 597 20.42 -9.64 4.98
C LYS A 597 21.32 -9.44 6.21
N GLU A 598 22.11 -10.43 6.57
CA GLU A 598 23.08 -10.32 7.68
C GLU A 598 24.12 -9.24 7.41
N THR A 599 24.62 -9.15 6.18
CA THR A 599 25.55 -8.11 5.73
C THR A 599 24.92 -6.71 5.87
N LEU A 600 23.64 -6.53 5.48
CA LEU A 600 22.91 -5.28 5.64
C LEU A 600 22.77 -4.90 7.12
N ILE A 601 22.30 -5.84 7.95
CA ILE A 601 22.11 -5.62 9.39
C ILE A 601 23.43 -5.23 10.05
N ASN A 602 24.50 -5.99 9.79
CA ASN A 602 25.81 -5.74 10.38
C ASN A 602 26.37 -4.39 9.91
N SER A 603 26.19 -4.03 8.63
CA SER A 603 26.63 -2.73 8.11
C SER A 603 25.99 -1.58 8.87
N ILE A 604 24.68 -1.64 9.09
CA ILE A 604 23.93 -0.58 9.78
C ILE A 604 24.30 -0.53 11.27
N VAL A 605 24.36 -1.67 11.94
CA VAL A 605 24.64 -1.76 13.38
C VAL A 605 26.07 -1.29 13.70
N LEU A 606 27.02 -1.60 12.82
CA LEU A 606 28.45 -1.20 12.97
C LEU A 606 28.75 0.19 12.40
N HIS A 607 27.76 0.85 11.77
CA HIS A 607 27.95 2.10 11.02
C HIS A 607 29.10 2.02 10.00
N GLN A 608 29.22 0.88 9.30
CA GLN A 608 30.27 0.65 8.31
C GLN A 608 29.73 -0.14 7.12
N VAL A 609 29.98 0.33 5.92
CA VAL A 609 29.65 -0.43 4.70
C VAL A 609 30.57 -1.66 4.62
N ILE A 610 29.95 -2.84 4.67
CA ILE A 610 30.63 -4.12 4.52
C ILE A 610 30.70 -4.53 3.05
N ASP A 611 29.58 -4.38 2.33
CA ASP A 611 29.46 -4.66 0.89
C ASP A 611 28.59 -3.58 0.21
N GLU A 612 29.19 -2.83 -0.71
CA GLU A 612 28.51 -1.77 -1.46
C GLU A 612 27.39 -2.29 -2.38
N SER A 613 27.45 -3.57 -2.78
CA SER A 613 26.38 -4.20 -3.56
C SER A 613 25.11 -4.43 -2.73
N VAL A 614 25.24 -4.47 -1.40
CA VAL A 614 24.12 -4.65 -0.46
C VAL A 614 23.62 -3.31 0.06
N ALA A 615 24.51 -2.42 0.47
CA ALA A 615 24.12 -1.10 0.95
C ALA A 615 25.27 -0.08 0.77
N THR A 616 24.89 1.18 0.57
CA THR A 616 25.82 2.32 0.59
C THR A 616 25.43 3.30 1.68
N MET A 617 26.41 4.06 2.17
CA MET A 617 26.22 5.01 3.27
C MET A 617 26.90 6.35 2.99
N LYS A 618 26.23 7.42 3.36
CA LYS A 618 26.82 8.76 3.49
C LYS A 618 26.62 9.25 4.92
N GLU A 619 27.58 9.94 5.45
CA GLU A 619 27.55 10.40 6.83
C GLU A 619 27.84 11.90 6.91
N TYR A 620 26.97 12.64 7.59
CA TYR A 620 27.09 14.09 7.77
C TYR A 620 26.93 14.47 9.24
N SER A 621 27.70 15.50 9.67
CA SER A 621 27.39 16.17 10.94
C SER A 621 26.12 16.99 10.81
N LEU A 622 25.44 17.27 11.92
CA LEU A 622 24.28 18.17 11.92
C LEU A 622 24.64 19.57 11.40
N SER A 623 25.87 20.04 11.64
CA SER A 623 26.35 21.30 11.06
C SER A 623 26.46 21.24 9.55
N ASP A 624 26.95 20.13 8.98
CA ASP A 624 27.03 19.94 7.51
C ASP A 624 25.64 19.93 6.90
N ILE A 625 24.67 19.22 7.54
CA ILE A 625 23.29 19.15 7.07
C ILE A 625 22.65 20.56 7.04
N ASP A 626 22.79 21.33 8.13
CA ASP A 626 22.28 22.70 8.20
C ASP A 626 22.88 23.57 7.08
N ASN A 627 24.18 23.44 6.83
CA ASN A 627 24.86 24.18 5.76
C ASN A 627 24.39 23.79 4.36
N ILE A 628 24.17 22.50 4.13
CA ILE A 628 23.68 22.00 2.82
C ILE A 628 22.23 22.48 2.58
N MET A 629 21.38 22.38 3.59
CA MET A 629 19.95 22.73 3.46
C MET A 629 19.70 24.22 3.19
N GLN A 630 20.61 25.11 3.56
CA GLN A 630 20.48 26.55 3.26
C GLN A 630 20.51 26.85 1.75
N TYR A 631 21.08 25.96 0.93
CA TYR A 631 21.13 26.11 -0.52
C TYR A 631 19.89 25.53 -1.24
N GLY A 632 18.81 25.25 -0.51
CA GLY A 632 17.58 24.69 -1.05
C GLY A 632 17.66 23.20 -1.36
N ILE A 633 18.64 22.51 -0.81
CA ILE A 633 18.83 21.06 -0.94
C ILE A 633 18.04 20.37 0.16
N SER A 634 17.26 19.39 -0.19
CA SER A 634 16.42 18.61 0.74
C SER A 634 17.20 17.47 1.41
N LEU A 635 16.65 16.94 2.51
CA LEU A 635 17.22 15.76 3.20
C LEU A 635 17.30 14.53 2.26
N ASN A 636 16.46 14.47 1.23
CA ASN A 636 16.47 13.39 0.25
C ASN A 636 17.79 13.29 -0.53
N ALA A 637 18.49 14.39 -0.72
CA ALA A 637 19.77 14.39 -1.43
C ALA A 637 20.93 13.84 -0.58
N LEU A 638 20.80 13.77 0.76
CA LEU A 638 21.87 13.36 1.68
C LEU A 638 22.27 11.87 1.55
N PHE A 639 21.46 11.07 0.90
CA PHE A 639 21.79 9.67 0.62
C PHE A 639 22.82 9.51 -0.50
N HIS A 640 23.08 10.59 -1.26
CA HIS A 640 23.94 10.60 -2.43
C HIS A 640 25.23 11.39 -2.18
N ASN A 641 26.20 11.27 -3.09
CA ASN A 641 27.47 11.96 -2.96
C ASN A 641 27.34 13.47 -3.31
N ILE A 642 27.02 14.30 -2.31
CA ILE A 642 26.82 15.74 -2.48
C ILE A 642 27.87 16.58 -1.70
N SER A 643 28.97 15.97 -1.24
CA SER A 643 30.00 16.67 -0.46
C SER A 643 30.69 17.79 -1.23
N TRP A 644 30.73 17.71 -2.57
CA TRP A 644 31.30 18.72 -3.48
C TRP A 644 30.61 20.09 -3.39
N ILE A 645 29.39 20.18 -2.83
CA ILE A 645 28.69 21.47 -2.65
C ILE A 645 29.51 22.45 -1.84
N LYS A 646 30.33 21.96 -0.91
CA LYS A 646 31.22 22.80 -0.09
C LYS A 646 32.25 23.56 -0.91
N GLU A 647 32.62 23.01 -2.09
CA GLU A 647 33.61 23.59 -2.97
C GLU A 647 33.03 24.74 -3.80
N ILE A 648 31.74 24.69 -4.11
CA ILE A 648 31.07 25.73 -4.92
C ILE A 648 30.17 26.67 -4.13
N GLN A 649 30.09 26.56 -2.82
CA GLN A 649 29.17 27.33 -2.00
C GLN A 649 29.32 28.85 -2.13
N GLU A 650 30.53 29.35 -2.42
CA GLU A 650 30.82 30.76 -2.62
C GLU A 650 30.43 31.28 -4.02
N TYR A 651 30.18 30.36 -4.96
CA TYR A 651 29.85 30.67 -6.36
C TYR A 651 28.34 30.55 -6.65
N ILE A 652 27.53 30.18 -5.68
CA ILE A 652 26.08 29.99 -5.85
C ILE A 652 25.30 31.03 -5.04
N GLU A 653 24.13 31.37 -5.56
CA GLU A 653 23.21 32.31 -4.92
C GLU A 653 21.75 31.89 -5.10
N PRO A 654 20.83 32.34 -4.21
CA PRO A 654 19.41 32.05 -4.37
C PRO A 654 18.86 32.58 -5.69
N ILE A 655 18.11 31.76 -6.42
CA ILE A 655 17.46 32.18 -7.68
C ILE A 655 16.56 33.39 -7.53
N THR A 656 16.09 33.65 -6.29
CA THR A 656 15.26 34.81 -5.97
C THR A 656 16.01 36.17 -6.05
N LYS A 657 17.32 36.15 -6.24
CA LYS A 657 18.04 37.40 -6.59
C LYS A 657 17.68 37.85 -8.00
N GLU A 658 17.62 36.93 -8.95
CA GLU A 658 17.38 37.22 -10.36
C GLU A 658 15.89 37.08 -10.76
N LEU A 659 15.13 36.24 -10.06
CA LEU A 659 13.77 35.85 -10.41
C LEU A 659 12.75 36.17 -9.33
N SER A 660 11.55 36.55 -9.75
CA SER A 660 10.37 36.64 -8.88
C SER A 660 9.48 35.43 -9.18
N MET A 661 9.02 34.76 -8.12
CA MET A 661 8.09 33.64 -8.24
C MET A 661 6.69 34.15 -8.57
N ILE A 662 6.07 33.61 -9.59
CA ILE A 662 4.70 33.91 -10.02
C ILE A 662 3.78 32.81 -9.53
N ARG A 663 2.70 33.19 -8.90
CA ARG A 663 1.65 32.25 -8.50
C ARG A 663 0.83 31.87 -9.72
N GLY A 664 0.85 30.60 -10.10
CA GLY A 664 -0.07 30.06 -11.10
C GLY A 664 -1.53 30.14 -10.67
N GLU A 665 -2.43 30.27 -11.60
CA GLU A 665 -3.86 30.45 -11.35
C GLU A 665 -4.52 29.16 -10.88
N ARG A 666 -5.33 29.29 -9.82
CA ARG A 666 -6.19 28.24 -9.29
C ARG A 666 -7.65 28.62 -9.51
N THR A 667 -8.27 28.03 -10.52
CA THR A 667 -9.61 28.45 -10.95
C THR A 667 -10.77 27.80 -10.19
N GLY A 668 -10.53 26.70 -9.47
CA GLY A 668 -11.61 25.85 -8.91
C GLY A 668 -12.48 25.19 -9.98
N GLN A 669 -12.60 25.80 -11.18
CA GLN A 669 -13.39 25.32 -12.30
C GLN A 669 -12.70 25.60 -13.66
N ASN A 670 -11.78 24.72 -14.05
CA ASN A 670 -11.05 24.89 -15.31
C ASN A 670 -11.97 25.00 -16.55
N LYS A 671 -13.16 24.35 -16.54
CA LYS A 671 -14.10 24.39 -17.65
C LYS A 671 -14.66 25.79 -17.95
N VAL A 672 -14.69 26.66 -16.94
CA VAL A 672 -15.16 28.04 -17.06
C VAL A 672 -14.07 28.94 -17.62
N PHE A 673 -12.83 28.77 -17.09
CA PHE A 673 -11.74 29.73 -17.31
C PHE A 673 -10.73 29.31 -18.37
N TYR A 674 -10.60 28.00 -18.64
CA TYR A 674 -9.61 27.48 -19.60
C TYR A 674 -10.29 27.15 -20.92
N ILE A 675 -10.04 27.95 -21.93
CA ILE A 675 -10.71 27.90 -23.24
C ILE A 675 -9.80 27.17 -24.23
N ASN A 676 -10.33 26.06 -24.74
CA ASN A 676 -9.69 25.31 -25.82
C ASN A 676 -10.65 25.23 -27.00
N GLY A 677 -10.27 25.82 -28.13
CA GLY A 677 -11.05 25.89 -29.35
C GLY A 677 -11.94 27.15 -29.48
N GLU A 678 -12.94 27.09 -30.35
CA GLU A 678 -13.85 28.20 -30.64
C GLU A 678 -14.74 28.55 -29.44
N THR A 679 -14.95 29.84 -29.24
CA THR A 679 -15.74 30.36 -28.12
C THR A 679 -16.51 31.60 -28.55
N SER A 680 -17.61 31.89 -27.85
CA SER A 680 -18.38 33.14 -28.03
C SER A 680 -17.80 34.32 -27.22
N ILE A 681 -16.76 34.08 -26.41
CA ILE A 681 -16.14 35.11 -25.59
C ILE A 681 -15.37 36.10 -26.50
N ALA A 682 -15.52 37.39 -26.23
CA ALA A 682 -14.78 38.41 -26.97
C ALA A 682 -13.27 38.31 -26.72
N ASP A 683 -12.46 38.44 -27.76
CA ASP A 683 -10.99 38.24 -27.72
C ASP A 683 -10.30 39.10 -26.66
N LYS A 684 -10.80 40.28 -26.36
CA LYS A 684 -10.26 41.21 -25.35
C LYS A 684 -10.28 40.64 -23.93
N PHE A 685 -11.08 39.56 -23.69
CA PHE A 685 -11.13 38.82 -22.41
C PHE A 685 -10.41 37.48 -22.46
N LEU A 686 -9.75 37.19 -23.59
CA LEU A 686 -9.00 35.95 -23.79
C LEU A 686 -7.51 36.22 -23.77
N TYR A 687 -6.80 35.63 -22.84
CA TYR A 687 -5.34 35.82 -22.67
C TYR A 687 -4.60 34.51 -22.93
N PRO A 688 -3.39 34.60 -23.52
CA PRO A 688 -2.56 33.40 -23.69
C PRO A 688 -2.30 32.69 -22.37
N MET A 689 -2.43 31.35 -22.36
CA MET A 689 -2.27 30.54 -21.19
C MET A 689 -1.50 29.24 -21.45
N LEU A 690 -0.66 28.86 -20.50
CA LEU A 690 -0.03 27.54 -20.43
C LEU A 690 -0.60 26.72 -19.29
N LYS A 691 -1.29 25.62 -19.61
CA LYS A 691 -1.94 24.75 -18.65
C LYS A 691 -1.04 23.62 -18.14
N SER A 692 -0.12 23.13 -18.95
CA SER A 692 0.64 21.92 -18.66
C SER A 692 1.98 21.92 -19.37
N SER A 693 3.01 21.37 -18.70
CA SER A 693 4.35 21.14 -19.26
C SER A 693 4.44 19.92 -20.18
N ARG A 694 3.41 19.07 -20.26
CA ARG A 694 3.47 17.78 -20.99
C ARG A 694 3.90 17.90 -22.45
N ASN A 695 3.50 18.97 -23.11
CA ASN A 695 3.77 19.22 -24.53
C ASN A 695 5.01 20.08 -24.77
N ILE A 696 5.72 20.52 -23.72
CA ILE A 696 6.95 21.27 -23.85
C ILE A 696 8.06 20.30 -24.24
N LYS A 697 8.54 20.41 -25.47
CA LYS A 697 9.59 19.53 -26.02
C LYS A 697 10.95 20.20 -26.08
N LYS A 698 11.01 21.51 -26.00
CA LYS A 698 12.22 22.34 -26.11
C LYS A 698 12.36 23.25 -24.90
N TYR A 699 13.49 23.92 -24.79
CA TYR A 699 13.71 24.94 -23.75
C TYR A 699 12.89 26.22 -24.01
N SER A 700 11.98 26.19 -24.98
CA SER A 700 11.00 27.25 -25.26
C SER A 700 9.59 26.67 -25.24
N ALA A 701 8.67 27.44 -24.72
CA ALA A 701 7.27 27.06 -24.61
C ALA A 701 6.35 28.15 -25.17
N SER A 702 5.29 27.71 -25.83
CA SER A 702 4.22 28.59 -26.29
C SER A 702 2.94 28.29 -25.53
N PRO A 703 2.02 29.28 -25.42
CA PRO A 703 0.72 29.04 -24.82
C PRO A 703 -0.02 27.94 -25.59
N ASN A 704 -0.72 27.08 -24.83
CA ASN A 704 -1.48 25.96 -25.41
C ASN A 704 -2.99 26.09 -25.23
N MET A 705 -3.44 27.16 -24.58
CA MET A 705 -4.84 27.50 -24.34
C MET A 705 -5.03 29.01 -24.24
N LYS A 706 -6.27 29.46 -24.12
CA LYS A 706 -6.62 30.81 -23.70
C LYS A 706 -7.28 30.80 -22.32
N ALA A 707 -6.99 31.82 -21.52
CA ALA A 707 -7.62 32.04 -20.23
C ALA A 707 -8.71 33.09 -20.35
N PHE A 708 -9.89 32.82 -19.82
CA PHE A 708 -10.96 33.78 -19.70
C PHE A 708 -10.75 34.66 -18.48
N CYS A 709 -10.39 35.92 -18.71
CA CYS A 709 -10.14 36.93 -17.68
C CYS A 709 -11.05 38.14 -17.94
N CYS A 710 -12.17 38.20 -17.26
CA CYS A 710 -13.12 39.30 -17.37
C CYS A 710 -13.13 40.12 -16.08
N ASN A 711 -12.84 41.42 -16.18
CA ASN A 711 -12.83 42.37 -15.07
C ASN A 711 -14.08 43.27 -15.04
N LYS A 712 -15.07 43.02 -15.93
CA LYS A 712 -16.28 43.82 -16.05
C LYS A 712 -17.46 43.13 -15.34
N THR A 713 -18.37 43.96 -14.78
CA THR A 713 -19.64 43.46 -14.26
C THR A 713 -20.61 43.08 -15.37
N ILE A 714 -21.66 42.35 -15.03
CA ILE A 714 -22.70 41.93 -15.98
C ILE A 714 -23.36 43.16 -16.63
N GLU A 715 -23.56 44.23 -15.85
CA GLU A 715 -24.15 45.50 -16.30
C GLU A 715 -23.23 46.16 -17.34
N GLN A 716 -21.95 46.28 -17.04
CA GLN A 716 -20.92 46.82 -17.96
C GLN A 716 -20.80 46.01 -19.24
N LEU A 717 -20.89 44.68 -19.15
CA LEU A 717 -20.87 43.79 -20.32
C LEU A 717 -22.12 43.97 -21.20
N LYS A 718 -23.25 44.28 -20.60
CA LYS A 718 -24.48 44.61 -21.37
C LYS A 718 -24.39 45.96 -22.05
N GLU A 719 -23.89 46.97 -21.36
CA GLU A 719 -23.64 48.30 -21.91
C GLU A 719 -22.65 48.28 -23.09
N ASP A 720 -21.62 47.45 -22.99
CA ASP A 720 -20.60 47.27 -24.04
C ASP A 720 -21.09 46.35 -25.18
N GLY A 721 -22.26 45.75 -25.12
CA GLY A 721 -22.82 44.85 -26.15
C GLY A 721 -22.11 43.48 -26.23
N GLU A 722 -21.48 43.00 -25.16
CA GLU A 722 -20.68 41.77 -25.12
C GLU A 722 -21.56 40.53 -24.96
N GLU A 723 -22.51 40.31 -25.85
CA GLU A 723 -23.49 39.24 -25.80
C GLU A 723 -22.90 37.84 -25.73
N GLY A 724 -21.79 37.60 -26.46
CA GLY A 724 -21.09 36.32 -26.47
C GLY A 724 -20.48 35.98 -25.12
N THR A 725 -19.85 36.95 -24.47
CA THR A 725 -19.26 36.82 -23.11
C THR A 725 -20.34 36.65 -22.08
N LEU A 726 -21.44 37.39 -22.16
CA LEU A 726 -22.59 37.21 -21.29
C LEU A 726 -23.23 35.82 -21.40
N LYS A 727 -23.32 35.30 -22.64
CA LYS A 727 -23.83 33.93 -22.87
C LYS A 727 -22.92 32.89 -22.21
N TRP A 728 -21.62 33.09 -22.27
CA TRP A 728 -20.65 32.21 -21.60
C TRP A 728 -20.82 32.24 -20.08
N ILE A 729 -20.86 33.40 -19.45
CA ILE A 729 -21.04 33.55 -18.01
C ILE A 729 -22.35 32.88 -17.57
N ARG A 730 -23.47 33.15 -18.26
CA ARG A 730 -24.78 32.56 -17.97
C ARG A 730 -24.80 31.04 -18.05
N LYS A 731 -24.05 30.45 -19.00
CA LYS A 731 -23.94 29.01 -19.16
C LYS A 731 -23.43 28.32 -17.88
N PHE A 732 -22.61 29.00 -17.11
CA PHE A 732 -21.96 28.47 -15.89
C PHE A 732 -22.48 29.12 -14.60
N SER A 733 -23.46 30.02 -14.67
CA SER A 733 -24.15 30.59 -13.51
C SER A 733 -25.18 29.61 -12.97
N ASN A 734 -24.72 28.62 -12.23
CA ASN A 734 -25.57 27.61 -11.59
C ASN A 734 -24.85 26.97 -10.37
N ASP A 735 -25.60 26.21 -9.58
CA ASP A 735 -25.13 25.61 -8.33
C ASP A 735 -23.97 24.62 -8.49
N LYS A 736 -23.70 24.15 -9.70
CA LYS A 736 -22.60 23.22 -9.97
C LYS A 736 -21.25 23.91 -10.16
N TYR A 737 -21.21 25.08 -10.80
CA TYR A 737 -19.95 25.72 -11.18
C TYR A 737 -19.63 26.98 -10.37
N GLU A 738 -20.61 27.79 -10.08
CA GLU A 738 -20.46 29.07 -9.41
C GLU A 738 -19.92 28.95 -7.97
N PRO A 739 -20.43 28.04 -7.09
CA PRO A 739 -19.91 27.92 -5.73
C PRO A 739 -18.45 27.51 -5.67
N LEU A 740 -18.03 26.63 -6.57
CA LEU A 740 -16.62 26.18 -6.65
C LEU A 740 -15.67 27.29 -7.14
N ALA A 741 -16.13 28.15 -8.03
CA ALA A 741 -15.36 29.30 -8.45
C ALA A 741 -15.28 30.37 -7.32
N LYS A 742 -16.36 30.59 -6.60
CA LYS A 742 -16.40 31.47 -5.41
C LYS A 742 -15.46 31.01 -4.30
N SER A 743 -15.24 29.72 -4.16
CA SER A 743 -14.35 29.17 -3.10
C SER A 743 -12.91 29.63 -3.21
N ILE A 744 -12.48 30.17 -4.33
CA ILE A 744 -11.13 30.73 -4.58
C ILE A 744 -11.08 32.27 -4.43
N ASN A 745 -12.14 32.89 -3.90
CA ASN A 745 -12.24 34.33 -3.63
C ASN A 745 -12.27 35.23 -4.88
N TYR A 746 -12.68 34.73 -6.05
CA TYR A 746 -12.98 35.58 -7.17
C TYR A 746 -14.29 36.38 -6.91
N SER A 747 -14.27 37.66 -7.08
CA SER A 747 -15.42 38.55 -6.83
C SER A 747 -15.56 39.59 -7.95
N PRO A 748 -16.59 39.47 -8.82
CA PRO A 748 -17.50 38.33 -8.96
C PRO A 748 -16.80 37.01 -9.34
N TRP A 749 -17.50 35.91 -9.15
CA TRP A 749 -16.96 34.55 -9.30
C TRP A 749 -16.29 34.24 -10.65
N TYR A 750 -16.62 34.97 -11.71
CA TYR A 750 -16.07 34.83 -13.06
C TYR A 750 -14.89 35.78 -13.34
N GLN A 751 -14.46 36.59 -12.36
CA GLN A 751 -13.38 37.56 -12.56
C GLN A 751 -12.02 36.95 -12.21
N MET A 752 -11.44 36.17 -13.12
CA MET A 752 -10.06 35.73 -13.00
C MET A 752 -9.10 36.88 -13.37
N PRO A 753 -8.09 37.19 -12.55
CA PRO A 753 -7.16 38.26 -12.87
C PRO A 753 -6.22 37.89 -14.03
N SER A 754 -5.78 38.89 -14.78
CA SER A 754 -4.87 38.72 -15.95
C SER A 754 -3.43 39.19 -15.68
N ILE A 755 -3.10 39.54 -14.43
CA ILE A 755 -1.85 40.21 -14.07
C ILE A 755 -0.67 39.26 -13.82
N ASN A 756 -0.94 38.04 -13.41
CA ASN A 756 0.12 37.10 -13.05
C ASN A 756 0.65 36.38 -14.29
N ARG A 757 1.63 36.98 -14.94
CA ARG A 757 2.25 36.45 -16.18
C ARG A 757 3.70 36.07 -15.92
N ALA A 758 4.10 34.92 -16.44
CA ALA A 758 5.42 34.35 -16.31
C ALA A 758 6.27 34.51 -17.57
N ASP A 759 7.57 34.55 -17.39
CA ASP A 759 8.56 34.52 -18.46
C ASP A 759 9.23 33.13 -18.57
N LEU A 760 9.32 32.43 -17.42
CA LEU A 760 9.93 31.10 -17.29
C LEU A 760 8.98 30.15 -16.59
N VAL A 761 9.03 28.86 -16.98
CA VAL A 761 8.24 27.81 -16.36
C VAL A 761 9.00 26.50 -16.22
N THR A 762 8.68 25.75 -15.16
CA THR A 762 9.05 24.34 -15.03
C THR A 762 7.90 23.53 -14.43
N SER A 763 7.99 22.20 -14.46
CA SER A 763 6.99 21.34 -13.88
C SER A 763 7.09 21.32 -12.35
N GLU A 764 5.96 21.32 -11.64
CA GLU A 764 5.92 21.01 -10.21
C GLU A 764 6.22 19.54 -9.94
N ASN A 765 5.93 18.70 -10.94
CA ASN A 765 6.15 17.25 -10.87
C ASN A 765 6.93 16.77 -12.11
N PRO A 766 8.23 17.10 -12.23
CA PRO A 766 9.05 16.56 -13.31
C PRO A 766 9.27 15.06 -13.14
N ASP A 767 9.45 14.37 -14.27
CA ASP A 767 9.77 12.96 -14.31
C ASP A 767 11.26 12.80 -14.72
N LYS A 768 11.55 12.26 -15.86
CA LYS A 768 12.92 12.01 -16.34
C LYS A 768 13.60 13.21 -17.00
N ARG A 769 12.86 14.26 -17.30
CA ARG A 769 13.38 15.49 -17.90
C ARG A 769 13.36 16.63 -16.88
N LEU A 770 14.51 17.18 -16.59
CA LEU A 770 14.68 18.34 -15.71
C LEU A 770 15.11 19.54 -16.54
N PHE A 771 14.27 20.54 -16.64
CA PHE A 771 14.57 21.77 -17.39
C PHE A 771 13.62 22.90 -17.01
N ILE A 772 14.07 24.11 -17.24
CA ILE A 772 13.26 25.31 -17.19
C ILE A 772 13.06 25.77 -18.62
N ALA A 773 11.83 26.06 -19.04
CA ALA A 773 11.51 26.57 -20.35
C ALA A 773 11.23 28.09 -20.32
N GLU A 774 11.74 28.81 -21.31
CA GLU A 774 11.42 30.21 -21.56
C GLU A 774 10.11 30.29 -22.34
N LEU A 775 9.24 31.22 -21.97
CA LEU A 775 7.99 31.48 -22.68
C LEU A 775 8.21 32.47 -23.80
N ASN A 776 7.72 32.13 -24.99
CA ASN A 776 7.87 33.02 -26.19
C ASN A 776 7.14 34.36 -26.01
N GLU A 777 6.18 34.41 -25.13
CA GLU A 777 5.47 35.60 -24.69
C GLU A 777 5.09 35.44 -23.21
N SER A 778 4.82 36.55 -22.54
CA SER A 778 4.43 36.54 -21.13
C SER A 778 2.99 36.02 -21.00
N VAL A 779 2.79 34.84 -20.35
CA VAL A 779 1.51 34.14 -20.33
C VAL A 779 1.01 33.86 -18.89
N ILE A 780 -0.29 33.66 -18.77
CA ILE A 780 -0.90 33.12 -17.55
C ILE A 780 -0.57 31.62 -17.47
N VAL A 781 -0.25 31.12 -16.27
CA VAL A 781 0.10 29.72 -16.05
C VAL A 781 -0.83 29.07 -15.03
N ASP A 782 -1.11 27.79 -15.22
CA ASP A 782 -1.85 26.96 -14.25
C ASP A 782 -1.05 26.74 -12.97
N GLN A 783 -1.75 26.55 -11.85
CA GLN A 783 -1.13 26.31 -10.55
C GLN A 783 -0.19 25.10 -10.47
N ARG A 784 -0.29 24.15 -11.41
CA ARG A 784 0.55 22.94 -11.49
C ARG A 784 1.90 23.17 -12.14
N LEU A 785 2.19 24.42 -12.46
CA LEU A 785 3.48 24.84 -12.97
C LEU A 785 4.17 25.75 -11.96
N ILE A 786 5.47 25.61 -11.85
CA ILE A 786 6.33 26.57 -11.16
C ILE A 786 6.65 27.65 -12.18
N ALA A 787 6.20 28.86 -11.92
CA ALA A 787 6.27 29.99 -12.81
C ALA A 787 7.16 31.08 -12.23
N MET A 788 7.97 31.71 -13.08
CA MET A 788 8.94 32.71 -12.67
C MET A 788 8.94 33.88 -13.65
N LYS A 789 9.34 35.04 -13.19
CA LYS A 789 9.52 36.26 -13.98
C LYS A 789 10.88 36.84 -13.64
N TYR A 790 11.59 37.31 -14.67
CA TYR A 790 12.82 38.07 -14.46
C TYR A 790 12.54 39.35 -13.70
N LYS A 791 13.42 39.70 -12.77
CA LYS A 791 13.41 41.02 -12.16
C LYS A 791 13.94 42.07 -13.16
N ASP A 792 13.51 43.30 -12.96
CA ASP A 792 13.94 44.39 -13.85
C ASP A 792 15.46 44.69 -13.72
N SER A 793 16.09 44.29 -12.62
CA SER A 793 17.53 44.38 -12.36
C SER A 793 18.40 43.43 -13.17
N VAL A 794 17.81 42.37 -13.79
CA VAL A 794 18.59 41.36 -14.52
C VAL A 794 19.19 41.91 -15.78
N ALA A 795 20.51 42.06 -15.77
CA ALA A 795 21.27 42.65 -16.88
C ALA A 795 21.39 41.67 -18.09
N ASN A 796 21.55 40.37 -17.82
CA ASN A 796 21.75 39.35 -18.87
C ASN A 796 20.82 38.17 -18.67
N LYS A 797 19.59 38.27 -19.21
CA LYS A 797 18.55 37.22 -19.13
C LYS A 797 18.97 35.91 -19.81
N GLU A 798 19.71 35.98 -20.89
CA GLU A 798 20.18 34.80 -21.63
C GLU A 798 21.20 34.00 -20.82
N LEU A 799 22.11 34.65 -20.10
CA LEU A 799 23.05 34.00 -19.20
C LEU A 799 22.29 33.34 -18.02
N VAL A 800 21.41 34.08 -17.35
CA VAL A 800 20.61 33.53 -16.25
C VAL A 800 19.83 32.31 -16.71
N PHE A 801 19.21 32.35 -17.89
CA PHE A 801 18.48 31.21 -18.43
C PHE A 801 19.39 30.00 -18.72
N ALA A 802 20.57 30.24 -19.28
CA ALA A 802 21.56 29.19 -19.50
C ALA A 802 22.00 28.54 -18.17
N LEU A 803 22.37 29.36 -17.18
CA LEU A 803 22.82 28.86 -15.86
C LEU A 803 21.76 28.06 -15.11
N LEU A 804 20.49 28.45 -15.17
CA LEU A 804 19.36 27.70 -14.62
C LEU A 804 19.19 26.31 -15.26
N ASN A 805 19.64 26.15 -16.48
CA ASN A 805 19.60 24.89 -17.22
C ASN A 805 20.95 24.19 -17.31
N SER A 806 21.95 24.60 -16.54
CA SER A 806 23.24 23.90 -16.40
C SER A 806 23.07 22.59 -15.62
N ILE A 807 24.10 21.76 -15.60
CA ILE A 807 24.10 20.52 -14.80
C ILE A 807 23.86 20.82 -13.32
N TYR A 808 24.39 21.92 -12.80
CA TYR A 808 24.11 22.37 -11.44
C TYR A 808 22.63 22.77 -11.28
N GLY A 809 22.05 23.49 -12.25
CA GLY A 809 20.63 23.85 -12.23
C GLY A 809 19.70 22.60 -12.23
N MET A 810 20.03 21.60 -13.05
CA MET A 810 19.30 20.32 -13.04
C MET A 810 19.47 19.58 -11.70
N PHE A 811 20.67 19.55 -11.15
CA PHE A 811 20.93 18.99 -9.82
C PHE A 811 20.11 19.72 -8.75
N ALA A 812 20.09 21.06 -8.74
CA ALA A 812 19.35 21.85 -7.78
C ALA A 812 17.84 21.57 -7.81
N ILE A 813 17.28 21.34 -9.00
CA ILE A 813 15.88 20.93 -9.16
C ILE A 813 15.64 19.54 -8.55
N GLU A 814 16.46 18.54 -8.90
CA GLU A 814 16.31 17.16 -8.39
C GLU A 814 16.53 17.11 -6.87
N ALA A 815 17.54 17.79 -6.36
CA ALA A 815 17.92 17.79 -4.94
C ALA A 815 16.93 18.55 -4.04
N ASN A 816 16.06 19.39 -4.59
CA ASN A 816 15.06 20.14 -3.82
C ASN A 816 13.83 19.32 -3.43
N GLY A 817 13.47 18.31 -4.25
CA GLY A 817 12.27 17.52 -4.08
C GLY A 817 12.48 16.16 -3.45
N PHE A 818 11.44 15.36 -3.47
CA PHE A 818 11.46 13.94 -3.10
C PHE A 818 10.68 13.10 -4.12
N GLY A 819 11.01 11.80 -4.21
CA GLY A 819 10.31 10.88 -5.09
C GLY A 819 8.94 10.49 -4.53
N ARG A 820 7.89 10.63 -5.34
CA ARG A 820 6.58 10.00 -5.08
C ARG A 820 6.52 8.61 -5.70
N GLY A 821 5.50 7.85 -5.33
CA GLY A 821 5.12 6.66 -6.06
C GLY A 821 5.07 6.91 -7.57
N GLN A 822 5.47 5.94 -8.39
CA GLN A 822 5.63 6.02 -9.85
C GLN A 822 6.87 6.81 -10.35
N GLY A 823 7.81 7.17 -9.47
CA GLY A 823 9.07 7.81 -9.84
C GLY A 823 8.96 9.29 -10.24
N VAL A 824 7.87 9.95 -9.92
CA VAL A 824 7.67 11.38 -10.17
C VAL A 824 8.30 12.18 -9.04
N LEU A 825 9.07 13.23 -9.38
CA LEU A 825 9.60 14.16 -8.39
C LEU A 825 8.51 15.12 -7.91
N ASP A 826 8.41 15.34 -6.62
CA ASP A 826 7.50 16.35 -6.04
C ASP A 826 8.31 17.54 -5.54
N ILE A 827 8.03 18.72 -6.08
CA ILE A 827 8.72 19.97 -5.73
C ILE A 827 7.67 20.98 -5.26
N SER A 828 7.78 21.45 -4.03
CA SER A 828 6.92 22.53 -3.57
C SER A 828 7.40 23.87 -4.14
N LYS A 829 6.46 24.78 -4.43
CA LYS A 829 6.82 26.14 -4.88
C LYS A 829 7.63 26.91 -3.83
N THR A 830 7.34 26.70 -2.57
CA THR A 830 8.09 27.27 -1.45
C THR A 830 9.48 26.66 -1.31
N GLY A 831 9.65 25.40 -1.66
CA GLY A 831 10.96 24.74 -1.76
C GLY A 831 11.74 25.30 -2.94
N PHE A 832 11.13 25.32 -4.13
CA PHE A 832 11.79 25.75 -5.37
C PHE A 832 12.37 27.16 -5.28
N GLN A 833 11.70 28.10 -4.63
CA GLN A 833 12.23 29.47 -4.46
C GLN A 833 13.52 29.57 -3.60
N LYS A 834 13.87 28.48 -2.90
CA LYS A 834 15.09 28.39 -2.07
C LYS A 834 16.28 27.79 -2.82
N ILE A 835 16.06 27.21 -4.01
CA ILE A 835 17.19 26.67 -4.78
C ILE A 835 18.16 27.76 -5.15
N CYS A 836 19.43 27.38 -5.27
CA CYS A 836 20.48 28.26 -5.72
C CYS A 836 20.84 28.00 -7.18
N MET A 837 21.42 28.98 -7.82
CA MET A 837 22.03 28.92 -9.14
C MET A 837 23.45 29.47 -9.06
N ILE A 838 24.26 29.19 -10.06
CA ILE A 838 25.59 29.83 -10.18
C ILE A 838 25.37 31.33 -10.35
N ASN A 839 26.13 32.13 -9.59
CA ASN A 839 26.00 33.57 -9.56
C ASN A 839 26.45 34.19 -10.90
N PRO A 840 25.57 34.82 -11.70
CA PRO A 840 25.93 35.39 -13.00
C PRO A 840 26.91 36.54 -12.89
N GLU A 841 26.97 37.24 -11.76
CA GLU A 841 27.89 38.39 -11.55
C GLU A 841 29.35 37.96 -11.44
N LEU A 842 29.61 36.68 -11.08
CA LEU A 842 30.99 36.13 -10.98
C LEU A 842 31.56 35.66 -12.33
N ILE A 843 30.72 35.61 -13.37
CA ILE A 843 31.12 35.13 -14.69
C ILE A 843 31.67 36.29 -15.56
N SER A 844 32.84 36.10 -16.14
CA SER A 844 33.44 37.11 -17.05
C SER A 844 32.55 37.34 -18.28
N LYS A 845 32.64 38.51 -18.92
CA LYS A 845 31.86 38.79 -20.14
C LYS A 845 32.20 37.84 -21.28
N GLU A 846 33.44 37.41 -21.36
CA GLU A 846 33.97 36.46 -22.34
C GLU A 846 33.35 35.06 -22.11
N ASP A 847 33.40 34.58 -20.89
CA ASP A 847 32.82 33.30 -20.53
C ASP A 847 31.29 33.31 -20.70
N ALA A 848 30.64 34.41 -20.31
CA ALA A 848 29.19 34.58 -20.50
C ALA A 848 28.77 34.46 -21.97
N ALA A 849 29.55 35.09 -22.88
CA ALA A 849 29.28 35.01 -24.32
C ALA A 849 29.48 33.56 -24.86
N GLU A 850 30.51 32.87 -24.40
CA GLU A 850 30.76 31.48 -24.79
C GLU A 850 29.70 30.52 -24.22
N ILE A 851 29.30 30.66 -22.96
CA ILE A 851 28.22 29.91 -22.31
C ILE A 851 26.93 30.05 -23.08
N ILE A 852 26.53 31.28 -23.42
CA ILE A 852 25.32 31.58 -24.20
C ILE A 852 25.38 30.93 -25.59
N ALA A 853 26.53 31.00 -26.25
CA ALA A 853 26.74 30.41 -27.58
C ALA A 853 26.62 28.87 -27.53
N LEU A 854 27.19 28.23 -26.52
CA LEU A 854 27.07 26.78 -26.31
C LEU A 854 25.64 26.38 -25.98
N PHE A 855 24.98 27.11 -25.09
CA PHE A 855 23.59 26.84 -24.73
C PHE A 855 22.62 27.02 -25.89
N SER A 856 22.88 27.95 -26.80
CA SER A 856 22.06 28.19 -28.01
C SER A 856 21.95 26.95 -28.90
N LYS A 857 22.96 26.07 -28.93
CA LYS A 857 22.91 24.80 -29.64
C LYS A 857 21.93 23.82 -28.97
N ILE A 858 21.92 23.78 -27.66
CA ILE A 858 21.03 22.93 -26.84
C ILE A 858 19.60 23.47 -26.90
N LYS A 859 19.41 24.77 -26.75
CA LYS A 859 18.10 25.44 -26.71
C LYS A 859 17.21 25.08 -27.91
N ASN A 860 17.81 24.85 -29.07
CA ASN A 860 17.10 24.64 -30.33
C ASN A 860 16.67 23.18 -30.59
N ARG A 861 17.19 22.24 -29.85
CA ARG A 861 16.82 20.82 -29.96
C ARG A 861 15.78 20.40 -28.91
N ASN A 862 15.26 19.19 -29.05
CA ASN A 862 14.37 18.62 -28.04
C ASN A 862 15.13 18.34 -26.75
N VAL A 863 14.46 18.60 -25.62
CA VAL A 863 14.93 18.21 -24.29
C VAL A 863 14.82 16.70 -24.17
N MET A 864 15.92 16.03 -23.85
CA MET A 864 16.01 14.58 -23.67
C MET A 864 15.79 14.20 -22.21
N GLU A 865 15.66 12.90 -21.93
CA GLU A 865 15.78 12.36 -20.58
C GLU A 865 17.20 12.65 -20.06
N ILE A 866 17.36 12.79 -18.74
CA ILE A 866 18.63 13.23 -18.14
C ILE A 866 19.80 12.31 -18.53
N GLU A 867 19.59 11.00 -18.52
CA GLU A 867 20.64 10.03 -18.89
C GLU A 867 21.17 10.31 -20.32
N ASP A 868 20.26 10.47 -21.27
CA ASP A 868 20.60 10.78 -22.66
C ASP A 868 21.15 12.18 -22.81
N GLU A 869 20.59 13.15 -22.09
CA GLU A 869 20.99 14.56 -22.11
C GLU A 869 22.47 14.69 -21.72
N LEU A 870 22.88 14.04 -20.62
CA LEU A 870 24.26 14.09 -20.11
C LEU A 870 25.27 13.28 -20.94
N MET A 871 24.82 12.47 -21.89
CA MET A 871 25.69 11.76 -22.85
C MET A 871 26.02 12.61 -24.09
N ASN A 872 25.28 13.68 -24.35
CA ASN A 872 25.51 14.52 -25.52
C ASN A 872 26.74 15.42 -25.40
N ALA A 873 27.56 15.46 -26.43
CA ALA A 873 28.79 16.24 -26.45
C ALA A 873 28.57 17.77 -26.35
N ASP A 874 27.51 18.28 -26.99
CA ASP A 874 27.12 19.69 -26.87
C ASP A 874 26.71 20.06 -25.42
N ARG A 875 26.04 19.15 -24.74
CA ARG A 875 25.64 19.30 -23.35
C ARG A 875 26.84 19.30 -22.42
N GLN A 876 27.75 18.32 -22.60
CA GLN A 876 28.97 18.23 -21.82
C GLN A 876 29.87 19.44 -21.99
N ALA A 877 30.02 19.94 -23.21
CA ALA A 877 30.81 21.12 -23.50
C ALA A 877 30.24 22.38 -22.82
N PHE A 878 28.91 22.54 -22.84
CA PHE A 878 28.22 23.62 -22.16
C PHE A 878 28.39 23.54 -20.63
N ASP A 879 28.11 22.40 -20.03
CA ASP A 879 28.16 22.24 -18.58
C ASP A 879 29.58 22.35 -18.01
N LYS A 880 30.58 21.79 -18.71
CA LYS A 880 32.00 21.96 -18.35
C LYS A 880 32.43 23.42 -18.46
N LYS A 881 31.99 24.14 -19.50
CA LYS A 881 32.30 25.57 -19.64
C LYS A 881 31.69 26.39 -18.50
N VAL A 882 30.48 26.09 -18.09
CA VAL A 882 29.85 26.74 -16.92
C VAL A 882 30.67 26.51 -15.65
N LEU A 883 31.09 25.29 -15.37
CA LEU A 883 31.91 24.98 -14.21
C LEU A 883 33.33 25.56 -14.31
N GLN A 884 33.92 25.57 -15.51
CA GLN A 884 35.23 26.20 -15.78
C GLN A 884 35.21 27.69 -15.47
N SER A 885 34.09 28.40 -15.79
CA SER A 885 33.95 29.84 -15.56
C SER A 885 34.01 30.24 -14.08
N ILE A 886 33.77 29.25 -13.16
CA ILE A 886 33.93 29.44 -11.73
C ILE A 886 35.18 28.70 -11.17
N GLY A 887 36.01 28.10 -12.04
CA GLY A 887 37.25 27.44 -11.67
C GLY A 887 37.12 25.99 -11.16
N HIS A 888 35.96 25.32 -11.41
CA HIS A 888 35.61 24.00 -10.86
C HIS A 888 35.15 23.00 -11.93
N GLU A 889 35.80 22.96 -13.09
CA GLU A 889 35.50 21.99 -14.17
C GLU A 889 35.58 20.53 -13.69
N GLU A 890 36.50 20.23 -12.78
CA GLU A 890 36.73 18.91 -12.19
C GLU A 890 35.52 18.33 -11.48
N LEU A 891 34.58 19.16 -11.03
CA LEU A 891 33.36 18.72 -10.35
C LEU A 891 32.28 18.18 -11.29
N TYR A 892 32.46 18.30 -12.61
CA TYR A 892 31.44 17.86 -13.56
C TYR A 892 30.99 16.41 -13.34
N ASP A 893 31.96 15.49 -13.21
CA ASP A 893 31.65 14.07 -13.05
C ASP A 893 31.00 13.76 -11.68
N CYS A 894 31.40 14.46 -10.61
CA CYS A 894 30.79 14.34 -9.30
C CYS A 894 29.33 14.80 -9.29
N ILE A 895 29.02 15.93 -9.93
CA ILE A 895 27.66 16.45 -10.01
C ILE A 895 26.79 15.52 -10.88
N LYS A 896 27.36 15.03 -11.99
CA LYS A 896 26.70 14.06 -12.88
C LYS A 896 26.33 12.77 -12.15
N GLU A 897 27.27 12.21 -11.40
CA GLU A 897 27.06 11.00 -10.60
C GLU A 897 25.94 11.21 -9.56
N SER A 898 25.98 12.32 -8.83
CA SER A 898 24.98 12.66 -7.83
C SER A 898 23.57 12.76 -8.45
N LEU A 899 23.44 13.48 -9.56
CA LEU A 899 22.19 13.68 -10.25
C LEU A 899 21.62 12.35 -10.79
N LEU A 900 22.45 11.54 -11.45
CA LEU A 900 22.04 10.23 -11.96
C LEU A 900 21.69 9.25 -10.84
N SER A 901 22.41 9.25 -9.74
CA SER A 901 22.12 8.42 -8.57
C SER A 901 20.77 8.79 -7.94
N MET A 902 20.48 10.07 -7.77
CA MET A 902 19.15 10.51 -7.26
C MET A 902 18.02 10.10 -8.21
N GLN A 903 18.19 10.28 -9.51
CA GLN A 903 17.18 9.85 -10.48
C GLN A 903 16.99 8.33 -10.49
N HIS A 904 18.09 7.58 -10.44
CA HIS A 904 18.03 6.12 -10.36
C HIS A 904 17.19 5.67 -9.15
N THR A 905 17.52 6.14 -7.95
CA THR A 905 16.79 5.82 -6.71
C THR A 905 15.30 6.11 -6.85
N ARG A 906 14.95 7.30 -7.36
CA ARG A 906 13.57 7.73 -7.54
C ARG A 906 12.80 6.85 -8.53
N HIS A 907 13.46 6.39 -9.60
CA HIS A 907 12.82 5.58 -10.64
C HIS A 907 12.81 4.09 -10.35
N CYS A 908 13.76 3.57 -9.58
CA CYS A 908 13.80 2.15 -9.19
C CYS A 908 12.74 1.81 -8.13
N VAL A 909 12.37 2.76 -7.29
CA VAL A 909 11.37 2.57 -6.20
C VAL A 909 9.93 2.83 -6.71
N LYS A 910 9.59 2.31 -7.90
CA LYS A 910 8.25 2.44 -8.53
C LYS A 910 7.22 1.51 -7.93
#